data_8e6bb552457a9a4b9229b4bcce44f475
#
_entry.id   8e6bb552457a9a4b9229b4bcce44f475
#
_cell.length_a   1.000
_cell.length_b   1.000
_cell.length_c   1.000
_cell.angle_alpha   90.00
_cell.angle_beta   90.00
_cell.angle_gamma   90.00
#
_symmetry.space_group_name_H-M   'P 1'
#
loop_
_entity.id
_entity.type
_entity.pdbx_description
1 polymer ?
#
loop_
_entity_poly.entity_id
_entity_poly.type
_entity_poly.pdbx_seq_one_letter_code
_entity_poly.pdbx_strand_id
1 'polypeptide(L)'
;PKSCAAVSTCRARRGAALTLTMGLQITVSQRGAAMLGKALFFLGIAYIYYRACLNAYDIRLYAINIYGRVIHEFDPWFNFRATVYLADNGWYKFSRWFDYTAWYPLGRPVGTTIYPGMQVTSVAIWNTLNAIGGEWAMSLNDVCCFVPAWFGVSASILLGLLTGECSKSATAGAAACMIMAIVPAHIMRSVGGGYDNESIALTAMCGTFYCWVRALRSDPDVKDGAATKGSVVFGVLTGLAYIYMVAAWGGFVFVLNMIGMHAAALVACGRFSSKLHRAFSLFYVVGTLGAIQVPVVGWGPLKSLEQLGSLGIFVGMQVLEVAAVQKRKRGLTNAQTLVVLLKAALPVLVLASAVVVGLHSRGHFGPFSSRVRGLFVKHTRTGNPLVDSVAEHQPGSTRMYHQYLHHVFYLVPVGFVLSLFTWTDSNSFLVLYGIVAYFFASKMARLVILLGPPAASLAGVAIGTILTFCLVDAPMRMYLGAPPKEKEAEAAEPEPEPEPDKPTEIKKGKDGKPLKPSQAIKQRQKAKAAAKGPNEVDEVFALLKTSKASFLEAANSPKGLSTRIVLGVLFAALMLYRYQEFYQYAHMMAESSSRPQIMFKATLQNGQTVMVDDYREAYLWLKAKTPEDARVMAWWDYGYQINGIAERTSIADGNTWNHEHIATLGRILSGSEEDSHKIARHLADYVLVWAGGGGDDLAKSPHLARIGNSVFHGHCGTDPTCSNFGFYQDRSPTPMMAKSLLFKLVSYGRQGVAVNQSLFEHVYTSKYGKVRIFKVRSVSKKSKDWVADPANKLCDAPGSWYCVGQYPPAIQWLIAKRKPFKQLEDFNVKKDAHSEKYHEEYMRRMAGGAARASADKDEA
;
A
#
# COMPACT_ATOMS: atom_id res chain seq x y z
N PRO A 1 -5.45 20.70 85.94
CA PRO A 1 -4.45 19.66 85.81
C PRO A 1 -4.73 18.74 84.62
N LYS A 2 -3.67 18.36 83.91
CA LYS A 2 -3.53 17.40 82.92
C LYS A 2 -4.08 17.75 81.51
N SER A 3 -3.35 18.52 80.67
CA SER A 3 -2.24 18.09 79.74
C SER A 3 -2.53 16.85 78.91
N CYS A 4 -2.74 17.10 77.63
CA CYS A 4 -2.32 16.19 76.62
C CYS A 4 -1.95 16.98 75.38
N ALA A 5 -0.64 17.05 75.10
CA ALA A 5 -0.09 17.64 73.91
C ALA A 5 -0.32 16.76 72.73
N ALA A 6 -0.95 17.28 71.65
CA ALA A 6 -0.97 16.68 70.34
C ALA A 6 0.03 17.45 69.43
N VAL A 7 1.15 16.83 69.16
CA VAL A 7 2.14 17.31 68.16
C VAL A 7 1.56 17.16 66.80
N SER A 8 1.04 18.26 66.26
CA SER A 8 0.67 18.31 64.80
C SER A 8 1.92 18.70 64.01
N THR A 9 2.51 17.72 63.36
CA THR A 9 3.56 17.94 62.37
C THR A 9 2.97 18.64 61.11
N CYS A 10 3.10 19.95 61.12
CA CYS A 10 2.84 20.79 59.94
C CYS A 10 3.92 20.52 58.89
N ARG A 11 3.62 19.64 57.94
CA ARG A 11 4.48 19.40 56.78
C ARG A 11 4.42 20.64 55.89
N ALA A 12 5.44 21.52 56.01
CA ALA A 12 5.62 22.66 55.13
C ALA A 12 5.63 22.22 53.67
N ARG A 13 4.61 22.61 52.93
CA ARG A 13 4.60 22.53 51.45
C ARG A 13 5.64 23.51 50.94
N ARG A 14 6.80 23.00 50.47
CA ARG A 14 7.78 23.82 49.74
C ARG A 14 7.18 24.24 48.40
N GLY A 15 6.81 25.50 48.26
CA GLY A 15 6.56 26.16 46.98
C GLY A 15 7.89 26.47 46.32
N ALA A 16 8.08 26.07 45.11
CA ALA A 16 9.20 26.53 44.29
C ALA A 16 8.85 27.93 43.73
N ALA A 17 9.64 28.94 44.01
CA ALA A 17 9.52 30.27 43.40
C ALA A 17 10.33 30.32 42.13
N LEU A 18 9.67 30.57 40.98
CA LEU A 18 10.29 30.88 39.72
C LEU A 18 10.42 32.41 39.65
N THR A 19 11.64 32.96 39.70
CA THR A 19 11.90 34.38 39.56
C THR A 19 12.08 34.71 38.08
N LEU A 20 11.08 35.31 37.46
CA LEU A 20 11.23 35.95 36.15
C LEU A 20 11.81 37.38 36.34
N THR A 21 12.76 37.78 35.49
CA THR A 21 13.54 38.99 35.52
C THR A 21 12.74 40.29 35.31
N MET A 22 11.47 40.34 35.71
CA MET A 22 10.62 41.53 35.65
C MET A 22 9.87 41.81 36.98
N GLY A 23 10.47 41.57 38.14
CA GLY A 23 9.94 42.06 39.42
C GLY A 23 8.61 41.43 39.88
N LEU A 24 8.04 40.45 39.17
CA LEU A 24 6.81 39.73 39.56
C LEU A 24 7.17 38.38 40.17
N GLN A 25 7.05 38.25 41.48
CA GLN A 25 7.13 36.90 42.11
C GLN A 25 5.80 36.18 41.99
N ILE A 26 5.71 35.23 41.03
CA ILE A 26 4.57 34.36 40.91
C ILE A 26 4.84 33.07 41.68
N THR A 27 4.19 32.86 42.78
CA THR A 27 4.20 31.58 43.53
C THR A 27 3.25 30.57 42.86
N VAL A 28 3.79 29.68 42.04
CA VAL A 28 3.01 28.63 41.41
C VAL A 28 2.99 27.39 42.31
N SER A 29 1.79 26.88 42.65
CA SER A 29 1.69 25.64 43.39
C SER A 29 2.24 24.46 42.55
N GLN A 30 2.78 23.40 43.17
CA GLN A 30 3.30 22.22 42.46
C GLN A 30 2.26 21.65 41.48
N ARG A 31 0.96 21.69 41.79
CA ARG A 31 -0.13 21.29 40.87
C ARG A 31 -0.24 22.24 39.70
N GLY A 32 -0.14 23.55 39.91
CA GLY A 32 -0.18 24.57 38.85
C GLY A 32 1.00 24.43 37.90
N ALA A 33 2.23 24.22 38.42
CA ALA A 33 3.42 23.98 37.62
C ALA A 33 3.30 22.70 36.78
N ALA A 34 2.76 21.63 37.32
CA ALA A 34 2.53 20.37 36.60
C ALA A 34 1.46 20.52 35.51
N MET A 35 0.39 21.29 35.78
CA MET A 35 -0.64 21.58 34.76
C MET A 35 -0.08 22.44 33.62
N LEU A 36 0.69 23.49 33.95
CA LEU A 36 1.36 24.33 32.96
C LEU A 36 2.34 23.49 32.11
N GLY A 37 3.16 22.65 32.75
CA GLY A 37 4.07 21.75 32.03
C GLY A 37 3.35 20.82 31.05
N LYS A 38 2.23 20.23 31.47
CA LYS A 38 1.38 19.41 30.58
C LYS A 38 0.79 20.25 29.43
N ALA A 39 0.28 21.44 29.70
CA ALA A 39 -0.27 22.31 28.67
C ALA A 39 0.80 22.69 27.63
N LEU A 40 1.99 23.10 28.06
CA LEU A 40 3.13 23.43 27.19
C LEU A 40 3.57 22.21 26.37
N PHE A 41 3.59 21.02 26.97
CA PHE A 41 3.89 19.77 26.26
C PHE A 41 2.88 19.50 25.14
N PHE A 42 1.58 19.61 25.40
CA PHE A 42 0.56 19.38 24.39
C PHE A 42 0.54 20.46 23.32
N LEU A 43 0.83 21.73 23.67
CA LEU A 43 1.03 22.81 22.70
C LEU A 43 2.25 22.53 21.80
N GLY A 44 3.35 22.01 22.36
CA GLY A 44 4.52 21.59 21.62
C GLY A 44 4.19 20.45 20.63
N ILE A 45 3.45 19.44 21.08
CA ILE A 45 2.98 18.34 20.21
C ILE A 45 2.08 18.90 19.09
N ALA A 46 1.12 19.77 19.41
CA ALA A 46 0.24 20.39 18.41
C ALA A 46 1.04 21.22 17.38
N TYR A 47 2.06 21.96 17.83
CA TYR A 47 2.94 22.69 16.94
C TYR A 47 3.72 21.77 16.00
N ILE A 48 4.22 20.63 16.49
CA ILE A 48 4.90 19.64 15.63
C ILE A 48 3.95 19.10 14.57
N TYR A 49 2.70 18.74 14.93
CA TYR A 49 1.69 18.32 13.96
C TYR A 49 1.39 19.42 12.93
N TYR A 50 1.24 20.66 13.37
CA TYR A 50 1.05 21.80 12.48
C TYR A 50 2.21 21.96 11.48
N ARG A 51 3.46 21.89 11.97
CA ARG A 51 4.65 21.96 11.10
C ARG A 51 4.73 20.76 10.14
N ALA A 52 4.34 19.56 10.60
CA ALA A 52 4.25 18.39 9.75
C ALA A 52 3.22 18.58 8.62
N CYS A 53 2.06 19.15 8.93
CA CYS A 53 1.03 19.45 7.92
C CYS A 53 1.52 20.44 6.88
N LEU A 54 2.19 21.53 7.30
CA LEU A 54 2.78 22.49 6.37
C LEU A 54 3.82 21.84 5.47
N ASN A 55 4.77 21.09 6.04
CA ASN A 55 5.79 20.40 5.27
C ASN A 55 5.18 19.37 4.31
N ALA A 56 4.15 18.63 4.76
CA ALA A 56 3.46 17.65 3.93
C ALA A 56 2.76 18.30 2.72
N TYR A 57 2.19 19.48 2.92
CA TYR A 57 1.51 20.23 1.86
C TYR A 57 2.51 20.83 0.90
N ASP A 58 3.46 21.64 1.41
CA ASP A 58 4.42 22.40 0.60
C ASP A 58 5.27 21.49 -0.29
N ILE A 59 5.77 20.36 0.25
CA ILE A 59 6.61 19.43 -0.51
C ILE A 59 5.88 18.80 -1.69
N ARG A 60 4.54 18.73 -1.65
CA ARG A 60 3.72 18.16 -2.71
C ARG A 60 3.30 19.16 -3.79
N LEU A 61 3.57 20.46 -3.59
CA LEU A 61 3.16 21.49 -4.52
C LEU A 61 4.16 21.79 -5.63
N TYR A 62 5.32 21.11 -5.68
CA TYR A 62 6.37 21.40 -6.66
C TYR A 62 5.84 21.45 -8.10
N ALA A 63 5.08 20.43 -8.52
CA ALA A 63 4.53 20.39 -9.88
C ALA A 63 3.59 21.58 -10.14
N ILE A 64 2.69 21.86 -9.20
CA ILE A 64 1.71 22.96 -9.32
C ILE A 64 2.43 24.32 -9.37
N ASN A 65 3.47 24.52 -8.55
CA ASN A 65 4.21 25.78 -8.50
C ASN A 65 5.08 26.02 -9.75
N ILE A 66 5.60 24.94 -10.37
CA ILE A 66 6.53 25.07 -11.51
C ILE A 66 5.81 25.00 -12.85
N TYR A 67 4.81 24.07 -12.96
CA TYR A 67 4.13 23.74 -14.23
C TYR A 67 2.67 24.22 -14.28
N GLY A 68 2.15 24.75 -13.14
CA GLY A 68 0.74 25.10 -13.02
C GLY A 68 -0.16 23.91 -12.65
N ARG A 69 -1.47 24.14 -12.62
CA ARG A 69 -2.49 23.17 -12.23
C ARG A 69 -2.79 22.23 -13.41
N VAL A 70 -1.88 21.31 -13.66
CA VAL A 70 -1.94 20.37 -14.79
C VAL A 70 -1.91 18.95 -14.22
N ILE A 71 -2.79 18.11 -14.73
CA ILE A 71 -2.72 16.66 -14.51
C ILE A 71 -1.52 16.14 -15.32
N HIS A 72 -0.64 15.38 -14.70
CA HIS A 72 0.54 14.80 -15.33
C HIS A 72 0.64 13.30 -15.05
N GLU A 73 1.59 12.60 -15.71
CA GLU A 73 1.69 11.15 -15.82
C GLU A 73 0.60 10.53 -16.72
N PHE A 74 0.49 9.19 -16.73
CA PHE A 74 -0.43 8.46 -17.61
C PHE A 74 -1.75 8.14 -16.90
N ASP A 75 -1.71 7.37 -15.80
CA ASP A 75 -2.89 6.91 -15.06
C ASP A 75 -3.76 8.06 -14.50
N PRO A 76 -3.19 9.19 -14.02
CA PRO A 76 -3.95 10.36 -13.63
C PRO A 76 -4.92 10.90 -14.67
N TRP A 77 -4.59 10.81 -15.97
CA TRP A 77 -5.49 11.26 -17.05
C TRP A 77 -6.73 10.38 -17.17
N PHE A 78 -6.60 9.07 -16.97
CA PHE A 78 -7.77 8.18 -16.89
C PHE A 78 -8.65 8.52 -15.70
N ASN A 79 -8.04 8.69 -14.53
CA ASN A 79 -8.75 9.04 -13.30
C ASN A 79 -9.49 10.38 -13.43
N PHE A 80 -8.82 11.39 -14.00
CA PHE A 80 -9.43 12.71 -14.24
C PHE A 80 -10.61 12.63 -15.20
N ARG A 81 -10.45 11.95 -16.35
CA ARG A 81 -11.54 11.74 -17.31
C ARG A 81 -12.72 11.01 -16.69
N ALA A 82 -12.47 10.01 -15.84
CA ALA A 82 -13.52 9.32 -15.11
C ALA A 82 -14.23 10.22 -14.08
N THR A 83 -13.50 11.14 -13.46
CA THR A 83 -14.05 12.13 -12.53
C THR A 83 -14.96 13.12 -13.26
N VAL A 84 -14.54 13.61 -14.42
CA VAL A 84 -15.37 14.47 -15.29
C VAL A 84 -16.65 13.74 -15.70
N TYR A 85 -16.52 12.49 -16.17
CA TYR A 85 -17.69 11.69 -16.54
C TYR A 85 -18.68 11.50 -15.39
N LEU A 86 -18.17 11.27 -14.16
CA LEU A 86 -19.01 11.16 -12.97
C LEU A 86 -19.71 12.48 -12.64
N ALA A 87 -19.00 13.61 -12.75
CA ALA A 87 -19.57 14.94 -12.48
C ALA A 87 -20.71 15.28 -13.43
N ASP A 88 -20.54 14.99 -14.74
CA ASP A 88 -21.50 15.32 -15.78
C ASP A 88 -22.70 14.37 -15.82
N ASN A 89 -22.50 13.08 -15.53
CA ASN A 89 -23.50 12.04 -15.77
C ASN A 89 -24.12 11.44 -14.49
N GLY A 90 -23.49 11.69 -13.33
CA GLY A 90 -23.93 11.14 -12.06
C GLY A 90 -23.62 9.65 -11.88
N TRP A 91 -23.85 9.15 -10.65
CA TRP A 91 -23.48 7.80 -10.23
C TRP A 91 -24.11 6.67 -11.04
N TYR A 92 -25.39 6.80 -11.39
CA TYR A 92 -26.10 5.73 -12.08
C TYR A 92 -25.51 5.41 -13.46
N LYS A 93 -25.20 6.43 -14.24
CA LYS A 93 -24.56 6.27 -15.55
C LYS A 93 -23.08 5.87 -15.39
N PHE A 94 -22.38 6.44 -14.39
CA PHE A 94 -21.00 6.14 -14.12
C PHE A 94 -20.76 4.65 -13.77
N SER A 95 -21.58 4.08 -12.89
CA SER A 95 -21.43 2.67 -12.48
C SER A 95 -21.74 1.67 -13.61
N ARG A 96 -22.38 2.14 -14.69
CA ARG A 96 -22.70 1.36 -15.91
C ARG A 96 -21.96 1.85 -17.15
N TRP A 97 -20.93 2.66 -16.96
CA TRP A 97 -20.20 3.23 -18.10
C TRP A 97 -19.39 2.18 -18.83
N PHE A 98 -19.78 1.94 -20.10
CA PHE A 98 -18.99 1.18 -21.08
C PHE A 98 -18.37 2.18 -22.05
N ASP A 99 -17.03 2.25 -22.10
CA ASP A 99 -16.28 3.22 -22.89
C ASP A 99 -15.84 2.62 -24.22
N TYR A 100 -16.46 3.03 -25.33
CA TYR A 100 -16.09 2.62 -26.68
C TYR A 100 -14.97 3.47 -27.29
N THR A 101 -14.55 4.55 -26.64
CA THR A 101 -13.45 5.39 -27.10
C THR A 101 -12.08 4.93 -26.59
N ALA A 102 -12.05 3.93 -25.72
CA ALA A 102 -10.85 3.23 -25.27
C ALA A 102 -10.88 1.76 -25.77
N TRP A 103 -9.70 1.17 -26.01
CA TRP A 103 -9.56 -0.23 -26.41
C TRP A 103 -10.29 -0.59 -27.71
N TYR A 104 -10.29 0.34 -28.68
CA TYR A 104 -10.94 0.11 -29.96
C TYR A 104 -10.35 -1.13 -30.69
N PRO A 105 -11.15 -2.07 -31.23
CA PRO A 105 -12.61 -2.00 -31.39
C PRO A 105 -13.41 -2.63 -30.24
N LEU A 106 -12.75 -3.11 -29.17
CA LEU A 106 -13.38 -3.90 -28.10
C LEU A 106 -14.21 -3.07 -27.13
N GLY A 107 -13.71 -1.88 -26.78
CA GLY A 107 -14.24 -1.07 -25.69
C GLY A 107 -13.83 -1.56 -24.31
N ARG A 108 -14.22 -0.84 -23.28
CA ARG A 108 -13.88 -1.15 -21.88
C ARG A 108 -15.05 -0.86 -20.94
N PRO A 109 -15.41 -1.80 -20.05
CA PRO A 109 -16.41 -1.59 -19.01
C PRO A 109 -15.80 -0.80 -17.84
N VAL A 110 -15.71 0.53 -17.94
CA VAL A 110 -15.07 1.37 -16.93
C VAL A 110 -15.81 1.30 -15.61
N GLY A 111 -17.14 1.39 -15.60
CA GLY A 111 -17.96 1.46 -14.39
C GLY A 111 -17.77 0.28 -13.43
N THR A 112 -17.42 -0.91 -13.96
CA THR A 112 -17.19 -2.13 -13.17
C THR A 112 -15.72 -2.51 -13.00
N THR A 113 -14.79 -1.71 -13.54
CA THR A 113 -13.34 -1.98 -13.46
C THR A 113 -12.54 -0.88 -12.77
N ILE A 114 -13.17 0.25 -12.47
CA ILE A 114 -12.56 1.37 -11.75
C ILE A 114 -12.88 1.31 -10.25
N TYR A 115 -11.92 1.70 -9.41
CA TYR A 115 -12.13 1.97 -8.00
C TYR A 115 -12.66 3.39 -7.83
N PRO A 116 -13.96 3.60 -7.52
CA PRO A 116 -14.62 4.90 -7.66
C PRO A 116 -14.35 5.88 -6.51
N GLY A 117 -13.63 5.47 -5.47
CA GLY A 117 -13.46 6.26 -4.25
C GLY A 117 -12.84 7.63 -4.49
N MET A 118 -11.84 7.71 -5.36
CA MET A 118 -11.17 8.98 -5.68
C MET A 118 -12.09 9.92 -6.47
N GLN A 119 -12.79 9.40 -7.47
CA GLN A 119 -13.71 10.16 -8.32
C GLN A 119 -14.87 10.73 -7.47
N VAL A 120 -15.50 9.88 -6.64
CA VAL A 120 -16.57 10.31 -5.73
C VAL A 120 -16.08 11.35 -4.73
N THR A 121 -14.91 11.16 -4.15
CA THR A 121 -14.30 12.10 -3.21
C THR A 121 -14.04 13.45 -3.87
N SER A 122 -13.45 13.46 -5.06
CA SER A 122 -13.12 14.71 -5.78
C SER A 122 -14.37 15.47 -6.19
N VAL A 123 -15.40 14.78 -6.71
CA VAL A 123 -16.69 15.41 -7.05
C VAL A 123 -17.41 15.94 -5.81
N ALA A 124 -17.34 15.22 -4.67
CA ALA A 124 -17.93 15.70 -3.41
C ALA A 124 -17.21 16.96 -2.89
N ILE A 125 -15.88 16.99 -2.93
CA ILE A 125 -15.10 18.18 -2.56
C ILE A 125 -15.41 19.34 -3.51
N TRP A 126 -15.43 19.10 -4.81
CA TRP A 126 -15.75 20.11 -5.82
C TRP A 126 -17.13 20.73 -5.63
N ASN A 127 -18.16 19.90 -5.43
CA ASN A 127 -19.51 20.36 -5.14
C ASN A 127 -19.59 21.18 -3.84
N THR A 128 -18.86 20.73 -2.78
CA THR A 128 -18.84 21.42 -1.50
C THR A 128 -18.19 22.80 -1.61
N LEU A 129 -17.02 22.89 -2.26
CA LEU A 129 -16.31 24.15 -2.43
C LEU A 129 -17.09 25.15 -3.28
N ASN A 130 -17.74 24.68 -4.36
CA ASN A 130 -18.56 25.55 -5.21
C ASN A 130 -19.90 25.94 -4.55
N ALA A 131 -20.46 25.09 -3.65
CA ALA A 131 -21.62 25.45 -2.84
C ALA A 131 -21.30 26.54 -1.79
N ILE A 132 -20.05 26.54 -1.24
CA ILE A 132 -19.57 27.62 -0.38
C ILE A 132 -19.37 28.91 -1.20
N GLY A 133 -18.87 28.80 -2.43
CA GLY A 133 -18.69 29.91 -3.35
C GLY A 133 -17.54 30.85 -2.98
N GLY A 134 -17.51 32.01 -3.62
CA GLY A 134 -16.48 33.04 -3.37
C GLY A 134 -15.07 32.55 -3.71
N GLU A 135 -14.11 32.86 -2.85
CA GLU A 135 -12.72 32.47 -3.02
C GLU A 135 -12.46 30.96 -2.94
N TRP A 136 -13.42 30.20 -2.41
CA TRP A 136 -13.32 28.75 -2.30
C TRP A 136 -13.76 28.00 -3.57
N ALA A 137 -14.43 28.67 -4.50
CA ALA A 137 -14.87 28.08 -5.74
C ALA A 137 -13.68 27.66 -6.60
N MET A 138 -13.63 26.40 -7.02
CA MET A 138 -12.53 25.84 -7.79
C MET A 138 -13.05 25.07 -9.01
N SER A 139 -12.25 25.01 -10.08
CA SER A 139 -12.52 24.10 -11.18
C SER A 139 -12.34 22.65 -10.74
N LEU A 140 -13.03 21.71 -11.42
CA LEU A 140 -12.85 20.27 -11.13
C LEU A 140 -11.40 19.83 -11.37
N ASN A 141 -10.74 20.39 -12.40
CA ASN A 141 -9.31 20.14 -12.66
C ASN A 141 -8.44 20.56 -11.46
N ASP A 142 -8.69 21.75 -10.92
CA ASP A 142 -7.90 22.24 -9.78
C ASP A 142 -8.08 21.36 -8.56
N VAL A 143 -9.31 20.96 -8.24
CA VAL A 143 -9.59 20.02 -7.14
C VAL A 143 -8.80 18.72 -7.35
N CYS A 144 -8.84 18.15 -8.57
CA CYS A 144 -8.11 16.92 -8.87
C CYS A 144 -6.59 17.09 -8.75
N CYS A 145 -6.05 18.27 -9.09
CA CYS A 145 -4.63 18.57 -8.90
C CYS A 145 -4.22 18.66 -7.42
N PHE A 146 -5.09 19.18 -6.54
CA PHE A 146 -4.80 19.35 -5.12
C PHE A 146 -5.13 18.14 -4.25
N VAL A 147 -6.05 17.26 -4.65
CA VAL A 147 -6.46 16.07 -3.88
C VAL A 147 -5.26 15.26 -3.39
N PRO A 148 -4.25 14.91 -4.19
CA PRO A 148 -3.08 14.17 -3.70
C PRO A 148 -2.35 14.88 -2.54
N ALA A 149 -2.20 16.20 -2.61
CA ALA A 149 -1.53 16.97 -1.57
C ALA A 149 -2.36 17.03 -0.27
N TRP A 150 -3.67 17.26 -0.35
CA TRP A 150 -4.57 17.28 0.81
C TRP A 150 -4.63 15.93 1.52
N PHE A 151 -4.69 14.85 0.74
CA PHE A 151 -4.70 13.49 1.30
C PHE A 151 -3.32 13.07 1.83
N GLY A 152 -2.23 13.62 1.27
CA GLY A 152 -0.89 13.46 1.83
C GLY A 152 -0.75 14.03 3.24
N VAL A 153 -1.37 15.19 3.51
CA VAL A 153 -1.47 15.77 4.85
C VAL A 153 -2.31 14.88 5.77
N SER A 154 -3.49 14.47 5.30
CA SER A 154 -4.42 13.64 6.08
C SER A 154 -3.79 12.29 6.47
N ALA A 155 -3.07 11.64 5.57
CA ALA A 155 -2.35 10.40 5.84
C ALA A 155 -1.27 10.57 6.91
N SER A 156 -0.56 11.70 6.89
CA SER A 156 0.48 12.01 7.89
C SER A 156 -0.10 12.18 9.29
N ILE A 157 -1.22 12.90 9.41
CA ILE A 157 -1.94 13.06 10.67
C ILE A 157 -2.43 11.71 11.20
N LEU A 158 -3.13 10.93 10.37
CA LEU A 158 -3.69 9.64 10.77
C LEU A 158 -2.62 8.63 11.17
N LEU A 159 -1.45 8.65 10.51
CA LEU A 159 -0.33 7.82 10.90
C LEU A 159 0.25 8.25 12.25
N GLY A 160 0.37 9.55 12.50
CA GLY A 160 0.77 10.07 13.79
C GLY A 160 -0.16 9.61 14.93
N LEU A 161 -1.49 9.69 14.70
CA LEU A 161 -2.50 9.21 15.63
C LEU A 161 -2.42 7.69 15.84
N LEU A 162 -2.25 6.91 14.78
CA LEU A 162 -2.02 5.46 14.83
C LEU A 162 -0.80 5.12 15.68
N THR A 163 0.33 5.78 15.41
CA THR A 163 1.58 5.55 16.15
C THR A 163 1.45 5.92 17.62
N GLY A 164 0.80 7.06 17.92
CA GLY A 164 0.52 7.49 19.28
C GLY A 164 -0.36 6.51 20.05
N GLU A 165 -1.37 5.93 19.40
CA GLU A 165 -2.23 4.92 20.01
C GLU A 165 -1.51 3.60 20.25
N CYS A 166 -0.67 3.13 19.30
CA CYS A 166 0.12 1.90 19.45
C CYS A 166 1.16 2.01 20.56
N SER A 167 1.93 3.09 20.57
CA SER A 167 3.06 3.30 21.49
C SER A 167 2.66 3.92 22.84
N LYS A 168 1.42 4.39 22.99
CA LYS A 168 0.96 5.20 24.13
C LYS A 168 1.79 6.48 24.35
N SER A 169 2.44 6.99 23.29
CA SER A 169 3.35 8.13 23.33
C SER A 169 2.96 9.20 22.30
N ALA A 170 2.57 10.39 22.78
CA ALA A 170 2.26 11.51 21.91
C ALA A 170 3.49 12.01 21.13
N THR A 171 4.69 11.93 21.74
CA THR A 171 5.95 12.26 21.07
C THR A 171 6.28 11.32 19.94
N ALA A 172 6.03 10.02 20.11
CA ALA A 172 6.19 9.02 19.05
C ALA A 172 5.22 9.29 17.89
N GLY A 173 3.97 9.62 18.21
CA GLY A 173 2.98 10.02 17.20
C GLY A 173 3.39 11.27 16.42
N ALA A 174 3.86 12.31 17.12
CA ALA A 174 4.33 13.55 16.50
C ALA A 174 5.57 13.34 15.60
N ALA A 175 6.54 12.52 16.06
CA ALA A 175 7.71 12.17 15.26
C ALA A 175 7.33 11.34 14.02
N ALA A 176 6.41 10.39 14.14
CA ALA A 176 5.91 9.62 13.00
C ALA A 176 5.17 10.50 11.98
N CYS A 177 4.36 11.46 12.45
CA CYS A 177 3.70 12.44 11.59
C CYS A 177 4.70 13.28 10.79
N MET A 178 5.76 13.79 11.46
CA MET A 178 6.82 14.55 10.78
C MET A 178 7.58 13.74 9.74
N ILE A 179 7.88 12.47 10.03
CA ILE A 179 8.56 11.58 9.07
C ILE A 179 7.63 11.28 7.89
N MET A 180 6.37 10.92 8.15
CA MET A 180 5.40 10.58 7.09
C MET A 180 5.11 11.76 6.17
N ALA A 181 5.19 12.98 6.69
CA ALA A 181 5.01 14.20 5.90
C ALA A 181 5.98 14.29 4.72
N ILE A 182 7.23 13.83 4.91
CA ILE A 182 8.33 14.03 3.95
C ILE A 182 9.00 12.74 3.48
N VAL A 183 8.53 11.54 3.89
CA VAL A 183 9.15 10.29 3.45
C VAL A 183 8.91 10.05 1.96
N PRO A 184 9.97 9.84 1.14
CA PRO A 184 9.85 9.66 -0.31
C PRO A 184 8.91 8.53 -0.72
N ALA A 185 8.87 7.41 0.03
CA ALA A 185 7.95 6.30 -0.21
C ALA A 185 6.47 6.71 -0.25
N HIS A 186 6.10 7.83 0.39
CA HIS A 186 4.75 8.39 0.36
C HIS A 186 4.62 9.52 -0.67
N ILE A 187 5.63 10.41 -0.75
CA ILE A 187 5.58 11.58 -1.63
C ILE A 187 5.39 11.16 -3.09
N MET A 188 6.16 10.17 -3.55
CA MET A 188 6.16 9.73 -4.95
C MET A 188 4.79 9.33 -5.50
N ARG A 189 3.81 9.09 -4.63
CA ARG A 189 2.43 8.72 -5.00
C ARG A 189 1.39 9.75 -4.54
N SER A 190 1.83 10.94 -4.14
CA SER A 190 0.94 11.98 -3.60
C SER A 190 1.35 13.42 -3.97
N VAL A 191 2.14 13.59 -5.04
CA VAL A 191 2.49 14.93 -5.56
C VAL A 191 1.28 15.60 -6.21
N GLY A 192 1.19 16.93 -6.12
CA GLY A 192 0.11 17.68 -6.76
C GLY A 192 0.11 17.50 -8.28
N GLY A 193 -1.05 17.29 -8.87
CA GLY A 193 -1.21 16.93 -10.28
C GLY A 193 -1.01 15.44 -10.61
N GLY A 194 -0.37 14.65 -9.72
CA GLY A 194 -0.29 13.20 -9.81
C GLY A 194 -1.57 12.56 -9.26
N TYR A 195 -2.69 12.73 -9.96
CA TYR A 195 -4.03 12.35 -9.53
C TYR A 195 -4.24 10.83 -9.65
N ASP A 196 -3.65 10.07 -8.70
CA ASP A 196 -3.72 8.61 -8.67
C ASP A 196 -4.35 8.09 -7.38
N ASN A 197 -5.02 6.93 -7.47
CA ASN A 197 -5.77 6.25 -6.41
C ASN A 197 -4.95 6.02 -5.14
N GLU A 198 -3.64 5.77 -5.28
CA GLU A 198 -2.73 5.50 -4.17
C GLU A 198 -2.65 6.70 -3.20
N SER A 199 -2.88 7.93 -3.70
CA SER A 199 -2.84 9.15 -2.88
C SER A 199 -3.89 9.15 -1.77
N ILE A 200 -5.14 8.77 -2.08
CA ILE A 200 -6.22 8.68 -1.09
C ILE A 200 -6.21 7.35 -0.33
N ALA A 201 -5.72 6.29 -0.96
CA ALA A 201 -5.70 4.95 -0.38
C ALA A 201 -4.83 4.87 0.88
N LEU A 202 -3.69 5.58 0.92
CA LEU A 202 -2.84 5.64 2.11
C LEU A 202 -3.55 6.30 3.29
N THR A 203 -4.33 7.36 3.05
CA THR A 203 -5.18 7.98 4.06
C THR A 203 -6.22 7.00 4.59
N ALA A 204 -6.92 6.31 3.68
CA ALA A 204 -7.94 5.31 4.03
C ALA A 204 -7.33 4.15 4.83
N MET A 205 -6.15 3.66 4.44
CA MET A 205 -5.41 2.60 5.12
C MET A 205 -5.00 3.02 6.54
N CYS A 206 -4.37 4.19 6.69
CA CYS A 206 -3.96 4.71 8.00
C CYS A 206 -5.18 4.93 8.90
N GLY A 207 -6.29 5.45 8.36
CA GLY A 207 -7.55 5.64 9.09
C GLY A 207 -8.17 4.32 9.54
N THR A 208 -8.19 3.31 8.67
CA THR A 208 -8.70 1.98 9.01
C THR A 208 -7.87 1.34 10.12
N PHE A 209 -6.55 1.40 10.04
CA PHE A 209 -5.66 0.85 11.06
C PHE A 209 -5.73 1.63 12.38
N TYR A 210 -5.88 2.96 12.32
CA TYR A 210 -6.10 3.76 13.53
C TYR A 210 -7.40 3.36 14.24
N CYS A 211 -8.51 3.25 13.52
CA CYS A 211 -9.79 2.82 14.09
C CYS A 211 -9.68 1.40 14.68
N TRP A 212 -8.99 0.48 13.99
CA TRP A 212 -8.78 -0.88 14.46
C TRP A 212 -8.01 -0.94 15.78
N VAL A 213 -6.85 -0.31 15.89
CA VAL A 213 -6.07 -0.33 17.13
C VAL A 213 -6.77 0.42 18.25
N ARG A 214 -7.54 1.45 17.92
CA ARG A 214 -8.35 2.20 18.87
C ARG A 214 -9.49 1.36 19.45
N ALA A 215 -10.09 0.47 18.64
CA ALA A 215 -11.11 -0.47 19.09
C ALA A 215 -10.56 -1.47 20.14
N LEU A 216 -9.25 -1.73 20.14
CA LEU A 216 -8.57 -2.64 21.07
C LEU A 216 -8.08 -1.96 22.35
N ARG A 217 -8.24 -0.64 22.50
CA ARG A 217 -7.77 0.11 23.67
C ARG A 217 -8.36 -0.46 24.95
N SER A 218 -7.53 -0.66 25.95
CA SER A 218 -7.95 -1.04 27.30
C SER A 218 -8.55 0.16 28.02
N ASP A 219 -9.65 -0.05 28.73
CA ASP A 219 -10.31 0.93 29.58
C ASP A 219 -9.99 0.58 31.02
N PRO A 220 -9.38 1.50 31.81
CA PRO A 220 -9.01 1.24 33.19
C PRO A 220 -10.20 0.87 34.08
N ASP A 221 -11.38 1.39 33.76
CA ASP A 221 -12.61 1.21 34.57
C ASP A 221 -13.36 -0.10 34.24
N VAL A 222 -12.89 -0.85 33.24
CA VAL A 222 -13.55 -2.06 32.76
C VAL A 222 -12.62 -3.26 32.96
N LYS A 223 -13.17 -4.38 33.46
CA LYS A 223 -12.41 -5.64 33.60
C LYS A 223 -11.69 -5.95 32.28
N ASP A 224 -10.42 -6.31 32.40
CA ASP A 224 -9.56 -6.60 31.26
C ASP A 224 -10.22 -7.63 30.31
N GLY A 225 -10.31 -7.29 29.05
CA GLY A 225 -10.95 -8.12 28.04
C GLY A 225 -12.46 -7.95 27.85
N ALA A 226 -13.17 -7.18 28.68
CA ALA A 226 -14.59 -6.89 28.44
C ALA A 226 -14.78 -5.89 27.28
N ALA A 227 -15.88 -6.03 26.55
CA ALA A 227 -16.23 -5.11 25.48
C ALA A 227 -16.69 -3.76 26.02
N THR A 228 -16.13 -2.68 25.53
CA THR A 228 -16.46 -1.30 25.88
C THR A 228 -17.34 -0.66 24.81
N LYS A 229 -18.03 0.45 25.11
CA LYS A 229 -18.72 1.26 24.09
C LYS A 229 -17.73 1.70 23.00
N GLY A 230 -16.51 2.08 23.40
CA GLY A 230 -15.44 2.45 22.48
C GLY A 230 -15.08 1.34 21.49
N SER A 231 -14.96 0.08 21.95
CA SER A 231 -14.65 -1.05 21.07
C SER A 231 -15.74 -1.32 20.02
N VAL A 232 -17.01 -1.11 20.39
CA VAL A 232 -18.12 -1.25 19.46
C VAL A 232 -18.11 -0.12 18.41
N VAL A 233 -18.03 1.14 18.87
CA VAL A 233 -18.01 2.30 17.96
C VAL A 233 -16.83 2.24 17.01
N PHE A 234 -15.61 2.02 17.52
CA PHE A 234 -14.43 1.93 16.66
C PHE A 234 -14.40 0.66 15.80
N GLY A 235 -15.04 -0.43 16.22
CA GLY A 235 -15.25 -1.61 15.38
C GLY A 235 -16.09 -1.28 14.14
N VAL A 236 -17.19 -0.55 14.30
CA VAL A 236 -18.02 -0.07 13.18
C VAL A 236 -17.25 0.94 12.33
N LEU A 237 -16.57 1.91 12.96
CA LEU A 237 -15.75 2.90 12.24
C LEU A 237 -14.63 2.26 11.44
N THR A 238 -14.03 1.16 11.94
CA THR A 238 -13.05 0.38 11.18
C THR A 238 -13.68 -0.21 9.92
N GLY A 239 -14.91 -0.76 10.02
CA GLY A 239 -15.66 -1.25 8.88
C GLY A 239 -15.97 -0.16 7.85
N LEU A 240 -16.41 1.02 8.29
CA LEU A 240 -16.70 2.15 7.40
C LEU A 240 -15.43 2.71 6.73
N ALA A 241 -14.35 2.88 7.49
CA ALA A 241 -13.05 3.30 6.93
C ALA A 241 -12.52 2.26 5.91
N TYR A 242 -12.74 0.98 6.19
CA TYR A 242 -12.38 -0.09 5.26
C TYR A 242 -13.23 -0.06 3.97
N ILE A 243 -14.53 0.26 4.03
CA ILE A 243 -15.35 0.47 2.82
C ILE A 243 -14.76 1.56 1.95
N TYR A 244 -14.32 2.67 2.55
CA TYR A 244 -13.65 3.74 1.82
C TYR A 244 -12.32 3.27 1.19
N MET A 245 -11.54 2.47 1.92
CA MET A 245 -10.32 1.84 1.38
C MET A 245 -10.61 0.92 0.19
N VAL A 246 -11.67 0.11 0.27
CA VAL A 246 -12.14 -0.77 -0.81
C VAL A 246 -12.53 0.04 -2.05
N ALA A 247 -13.24 1.15 -1.86
CA ALA A 247 -13.61 2.03 -2.97
C ALA A 247 -12.41 2.77 -3.57
N ALA A 248 -11.34 2.98 -2.80
CA ALA A 248 -10.17 3.74 -3.22
C ALA A 248 -9.17 2.93 -4.05
N TRP A 249 -8.85 1.68 -3.67
CA TRP A 249 -7.71 0.97 -4.26
C TRP A 249 -7.73 -0.54 -4.05
N GLY A 250 -7.26 -1.30 -5.05
CA GLY A 250 -7.14 -2.77 -4.98
C GLY A 250 -6.27 -3.32 -3.85
N GLY A 251 -5.43 -2.49 -3.23
CA GLY A 251 -4.68 -2.83 -2.02
C GLY A 251 -5.52 -3.07 -0.76
N PHE A 252 -6.84 -2.92 -0.83
CA PHE A 252 -7.76 -3.22 0.28
C PHE A 252 -7.64 -4.67 0.79
N VAL A 253 -7.26 -5.61 -0.07
CA VAL A 253 -7.01 -7.01 0.30
C VAL A 253 -5.88 -7.12 1.32
N PHE A 254 -4.83 -6.30 1.18
CA PHE A 254 -3.77 -6.20 2.18
C PHE A 254 -4.32 -5.73 3.54
N VAL A 255 -5.18 -4.70 3.54
CA VAL A 255 -5.76 -4.14 4.78
C VAL A 255 -6.66 -5.16 5.49
N LEU A 256 -7.52 -5.86 4.73
CA LEU A 256 -8.38 -6.92 5.26
C LEU A 256 -7.57 -8.01 5.94
N ASN A 257 -6.57 -8.54 5.23
CA ASN A 257 -5.76 -9.64 5.72
C ASN A 257 -4.83 -9.21 6.87
N MET A 258 -4.35 -7.95 6.87
CA MET A 258 -3.53 -7.41 7.94
C MET A 258 -4.29 -7.37 9.28
N ILE A 259 -5.54 -6.90 9.27
CA ILE A 259 -6.41 -6.91 10.45
C ILE A 259 -6.76 -8.34 10.86
N GLY A 260 -7.08 -9.22 9.87
CA GLY A 260 -7.35 -10.64 10.12
C GLY A 260 -6.15 -11.36 10.76
N MET A 261 -4.96 -11.21 10.19
CA MET A 261 -3.73 -11.81 10.73
C MET A 261 -3.43 -11.32 12.14
N HIS A 262 -3.63 -10.01 12.41
CA HIS A 262 -3.43 -9.48 13.75
C HIS A 262 -4.42 -10.07 14.76
N ALA A 263 -5.70 -10.16 14.39
CA ALA A 263 -6.72 -10.79 15.23
C ALA A 263 -6.39 -12.27 15.50
N ALA A 264 -5.96 -13.01 14.48
CA ALA A 264 -5.53 -14.41 14.62
C ALA A 264 -4.26 -14.53 15.51
N ALA A 265 -3.28 -13.63 15.35
CA ALA A 265 -2.07 -13.61 16.17
C ALA A 265 -2.38 -13.35 17.65
N LEU A 266 -3.30 -12.43 17.95
CA LEU A 266 -3.75 -12.20 19.34
C LEU A 266 -4.41 -13.45 19.93
N VAL A 267 -5.24 -14.16 19.16
CA VAL A 267 -5.83 -15.44 19.61
C VAL A 267 -4.75 -16.50 19.84
N ALA A 268 -3.80 -16.65 18.91
CA ALA A 268 -2.70 -17.60 19.03
C ALA A 268 -1.80 -17.34 20.26
N CYS A 269 -1.62 -16.06 20.62
CA CYS A 269 -0.92 -15.62 21.84
C CYS A 269 -1.77 -15.75 23.12
N GLY A 270 -2.96 -16.39 23.06
CA GLY A 270 -3.85 -16.56 24.22
C GLY A 270 -4.56 -15.28 24.68
N ARG A 271 -4.55 -14.22 23.88
CA ARG A 271 -5.14 -12.90 24.20
C ARG A 271 -6.57 -12.73 23.66
N PHE A 272 -7.29 -13.84 23.46
CA PHE A 272 -8.69 -13.78 23.06
C PHE A 272 -9.53 -13.05 24.13
N SER A 273 -10.37 -12.12 23.69
CA SER A 273 -11.25 -11.35 24.57
C SER A 273 -12.56 -11.00 23.88
N SER A 274 -13.64 -10.76 24.63
CA SER A 274 -14.92 -10.29 24.06
C SER A 274 -14.80 -8.94 23.38
N LYS A 275 -13.84 -8.11 23.79
CA LYS A 275 -13.48 -6.85 23.13
C LYS A 275 -12.96 -7.12 21.71
N LEU A 276 -11.97 -8.01 21.57
CA LEU A 276 -11.41 -8.41 20.28
C LEU A 276 -12.48 -9.02 19.37
N HIS A 277 -13.27 -9.96 19.90
CA HIS A 277 -14.37 -10.60 19.19
C HIS A 277 -15.35 -9.58 18.61
N ARG A 278 -15.86 -8.63 19.42
CA ARG A 278 -16.83 -7.65 18.97
C ARG A 278 -16.24 -6.66 17.96
N ALA A 279 -15.03 -6.16 18.23
CA ALA A 279 -14.35 -5.24 17.32
C ALA A 279 -14.14 -5.88 15.94
N PHE A 280 -13.62 -7.11 15.90
CA PHE A 280 -13.37 -7.81 14.64
C PHE A 280 -14.67 -8.20 13.92
N SER A 281 -15.68 -8.68 14.65
CA SER A 281 -16.95 -9.08 14.06
C SER A 281 -17.69 -7.90 13.42
N LEU A 282 -17.73 -6.75 14.09
CA LEU A 282 -18.34 -5.53 13.55
C LEU A 282 -17.57 -5.00 12.34
N PHE A 283 -16.24 -4.97 12.43
CA PHE A 283 -15.38 -4.62 11.28
C PHE A 283 -15.67 -5.51 10.08
N TYR A 284 -15.67 -6.83 10.27
CA TYR A 284 -15.80 -7.77 9.18
C TYR A 284 -17.20 -7.70 8.53
N VAL A 285 -18.27 -7.66 9.35
CA VAL A 285 -19.65 -7.63 8.83
C VAL A 285 -19.91 -6.31 8.10
N VAL A 286 -19.66 -5.16 8.75
CA VAL A 286 -19.88 -3.84 8.13
C VAL A 286 -19.00 -3.67 6.89
N GLY A 287 -17.71 -4.01 7.01
CA GLY A 287 -16.74 -3.88 5.93
C GLY A 287 -17.09 -4.75 4.72
N THR A 288 -17.47 -6.02 4.94
CA THR A 288 -17.82 -6.95 3.85
C THR A 288 -19.12 -6.54 3.16
N LEU A 289 -20.15 -6.17 3.92
CA LEU A 289 -21.43 -5.71 3.35
C LEU A 289 -21.25 -4.46 2.49
N GLY A 290 -20.40 -3.54 2.91
CA GLY A 290 -20.07 -2.36 2.09
C GLY A 290 -19.16 -2.68 0.90
N ALA A 291 -18.18 -3.57 1.06
CA ALA A 291 -17.27 -3.97 0.00
C ALA A 291 -18.00 -4.61 -1.19
N ILE A 292 -19.01 -5.42 -0.94
CA ILE A 292 -19.85 -6.04 -1.97
C ILE A 292 -20.58 -5.00 -2.84
N GLN A 293 -20.88 -3.81 -2.28
CA GLN A 293 -21.57 -2.74 -3.01
C GLN A 293 -20.64 -1.97 -3.97
N VAL A 294 -19.32 -2.13 -3.84
CA VAL A 294 -18.35 -1.48 -4.75
C VAL A 294 -18.30 -2.27 -6.06
N PRO A 295 -18.67 -1.68 -7.23
CA PRO A 295 -18.88 -2.44 -8.48
C PRO A 295 -17.69 -3.29 -8.92
N VAL A 296 -16.47 -2.79 -8.79
CA VAL A 296 -15.25 -3.53 -9.17
C VAL A 296 -14.96 -4.72 -8.26
N VAL A 297 -15.47 -4.74 -7.06
CA VAL A 297 -15.25 -5.79 -6.06
C VAL A 297 -16.39 -6.81 -6.06
N GLY A 298 -17.63 -6.35 -6.07
CA GLY A 298 -18.82 -7.19 -6.09
C GLY A 298 -18.73 -8.35 -5.08
N TRP A 299 -19.01 -9.58 -5.49
CA TRP A 299 -18.95 -10.76 -4.64
C TRP A 299 -17.53 -11.30 -4.37
N GLY A 300 -16.48 -10.57 -4.77
CA GLY A 300 -15.07 -10.93 -4.53
C GLY A 300 -14.76 -11.37 -3.10
N PRO A 301 -15.24 -10.67 -2.03
CA PRO A 301 -14.99 -11.07 -0.64
C PRO A 301 -15.41 -12.51 -0.28
N LEU A 302 -16.38 -13.07 -1.00
CA LEU A 302 -16.89 -14.42 -0.76
C LEU A 302 -16.48 -15.43 -1.85
N LYS A 303 -15.74 -15.00 -2.88
CA LYS A 303 -15.27 -15.85 -3.99
C LYS A 303 -13.76 -15.96 -4.09
N SER A 304 -13.03 -14.91 -3.69
CA SER A 304 -11.58 -14.87 -3.80
C SER A 304 -10.92 -15.60 -2.63
N LEU A 305 -10.09 -16.59 -2.92
CA LEU A 305 -9.30 -17.31 -1.90
C LEU A 305 -8.43 -16.38 -1.06
N GLU A 306 -8.01 -15.25 -1.62
CA GLU A 306 -7.19 -14.24 -0.94
C GLU A 306 -7.92 -13.55 0.22
N GLN A 307 -9.26 -13.51 0.17
CA GLN A 307 -10.10 -12.83 1.15
C GLN A 307 -10.80 -13.80 2.11
N LEU A 308 -10.92 -15.07 1.74
CA LEU A 308 -11.57 -16.10 2.56
C LEU A 308 -10.84 -16.39 3.87
N GLY A 309 -9.54 -16.09 3.97
CA GLY A 309 -8.80 -16.21 5.23
C GLY A 309 -9.43 -15.41 6.36
N SER A 310 -9.85 -14.17 6.09
CA SER A 310 -10.51 -13.32 7.07
C SER A 310 -11.93 -13.79 7.42
N LEU A 311 -12.65 -14.41 6.48
CA LEU A 311 -13.91 -15.09 6.76
C LEU A 311 -13.70 -16.27 7.73
N GLY A 312 -12.67 -17.10 7.51
CA GLY A 312 -12.33 -18.20 8.40
C GLY A 312 -12.02 -17.72 9.83
N ILE A 313 -11.28 -16.61 9.96
CA ILE A 313 -11.03 -16.00 11.27
C ILE A 313 -12.31 -15.48 11.90
N PHE A 314 -13.22 -14.84 11.13
CA PHE A 314 -14.52 -14.40 11.63
C PHE A 314 -15.34 -15.57 12.19
N VAL A 315 -15.46 -16.68 11.47
CA VAL A 315 -16.17 -17.87 11.93
C VAL A 315 -15.51 -18.46 13.17
N GLY A 316 -14.19 -18.59 13.18
CA GLY A 316 -13.42 -19.05 14.33
C GLY A 316 -13.65 -18.19 15.59
N MET A 317 -13.72 -16.87 15.44
CA MET A 317 -14.03 -15.96 16.54
C MET A 317 -15.41 -16.19 17.14
N GLN A 318 -16.43 -16.53 16.33
CA GLN A 318 -17.77 -16.85 16.84
C GLN A 318 -17.73 -18.13 17.71
N VAL A 319 -17.03 -19.16 17.24
CA VAL A 319 -16.88 -20.41 17.99
C VAL A 319 -16.14 -20.19 19.30
N LEU A 320 -15.07 -19.39 19.30
CA LEU A 320 -14.32 -19.02 20.50
C LEU A 320 -15.19 -18.26 21.50
N GLU A 321 -16.01 -17.31 21.06
CA GLU A 321 -16.89 -16.57 21.97
C GLU A 321 -17.97 -17.45 22.58
N VAL A 322 -18.54 -18.38 21.82
CA VAL A 322 -19.49 -19.39 22.38
C VAL A 322 -18.82 -20.17 23.52
N ALA A 323 -17.59 -20.65 23.32
CA ALA A 323 -16.86 -21.38 24.37
C ALA A 323 -16.54 -20.46 25.57
N ALA A 324 -16.12 -19.22 25.33
CA ALA A 324 -15.81 -18.24 26.38
C ALA A 324 -17.06 -17.84 27.19
N VAL A 325 -18.21 -17.66 26.54
CA VAL A 325 -19.49 -17.39 27.20
C VAL A 325 -19.92 -18.57 28.08
N GLN A 326 -19.81 -19.81 27.58
CA GLN A 326 -20.11 -21.01 28.34
C GLN A 326 -19.19 -21.16 29.56
N LYS A 327 -17.90 -20.90 29.38
CA LYS A 327 -16.91 -20.89 30.48
C LYS A 327 -17.34 -19.90 31.58
N ARG A 328 -17.69 -18.68 31.23
CA ARG A 328 -18.11 -17.62 32.18
C ARG A 328 -19.44 -17.96 32.86
N LYS A 329 -20.42 -18.49 32.13
CA LYS A 329 -21.77 -18.80 32.66
C LYS A 329 -21.76 -20.02 33.58
N ARG A 330 -20.94 -21.04 33.29
CA ARG A 330 -20.96 -22.33 33.97
C ARG A 330 -19.74 -22.58 34.85
N GLY A 331 -18.80 -21.63 34.94
CA GLY A 331 -17.56 -21.78 35.74
C GLY A 331 -16.67 -22.96 35.28
N LEU A 332 -16.62 -23.24 33.95
CA LEU A 332 -15.93 -24.41 33.43
C LEU A 332 -14.42 -24.32 33.60
N THR A 333 -13.80 -25.45 33.88
CA THR A 333 -12.33 -25.60 33.88
C THR A 333 -11.78 -25.46 32.44
N ASN A 334 -10.48 -25.24 32.27
CA ASN A 334 -9.84 -25.14 30.97
C ASN A 334 -10.05 -26.41 30.13
N ALA A 335 -9.98 -27.60 30.73
CA ALA A 335 -10.24 -28.87 30.02
C ALA A 335 -11.69 -29.00 29.57
N GLN A 336 -12.67 -28.62 30.41
CA GLN A 336 -14.08 -28.61 30.03
C GLN A 336 -14.37 -27.56 28.95
N THR A 337 -13.71 -26.41 29.01
CA THR A 337 -13.82 -25.38 27.97
C THR A 337 -13.30 -25.87 26.61
N LEU A 338 -12.20 -26.63 26.60
CA LEU A 338 -11.67 -27.25 25.40
C LEU A 338 -12.69 -28.26 24.79
N VAL A 339 -13.35 -29.06 25.63
CA VAL A 339 -14.41 -29.99 25.16
C VAL A 339 -15.59 -29.20 24.54
N VAL A 340 -16.00 -28.10 25.16
CA VAL A 340 -17.06 -27.24 24.61
C VAL A 340 -16.61 -26.63 23.28
N LEU A 341 -15.37 -26.16 23.21
CA LEU A 341 -14.78 -25.60 22.00
C LEU A 341 -14.77 -26.61 20.86
N LEU A 342 -14.31 -27.85 21.11
CA LEU A 342 -14.30 -28.92 20.12
C LEU A 342 -15.71 -29.31 19.66
N LYS A 343 -16.67 -29.41 20.61
CA LYS A 343 -18.09 -29.67 20.28
C LYS A 343 -18.72 -28.57 19.42
N ALA A 344 -18.35 -27.32 19.63
CA ALA A 344 -18.83 -26.21 18.82
C ALA A 344 -18.08 -26.09 17.47
N ALA A 345 -16.78 -26.34 17.46
CA ALA A 345 -15.95 -26.23 16.27
C ALA A 345 -16.20 -27.34 15.25
N LEU A 346 -16.42 -28.59 15.70
CA LEU A 346 -16.55 -29.74 14.80
C LEU A 346 -17.72 -29.61 13.82
N PRO A 347 -18.97 -29.29 14.24
CA PRO A 347 -20.09 -29.12 13.31
C PRO A 347 -19.86 -27.98 12.33
N VAL A 348 -19.28 -26.87 12.81
CA VAL A 348 -18.95 -25.71 11.97
C VAL A 348 -17.89 -26.08 10.95
N LEU A 349 -16.85 -26.82 11.33
CA LEU A 349 -15.80 -27.26 10.41
C LEU A 349 -16.35 -28.22 9.34
N VAL A 350 -17.19 -29.18 9.74
CA VAL A 350 -17.85 -30.15 8.82
C VAL A 350 -18.73 -29.39 7.82
N LEU A 351 -19.58 -28.45 8.31
CA LEU A 351 -20.44 -27.66 7.46
C LEU A 351 -19.63 -26.77 6.51
N ALA A 352 -18.62 -26.08 7.03
CA ALA A 352 -17.75 -25.23 6.21
C ALA A 352 -17.02 -26.04 5.13
N SER A 353 -16.49 -27.24 5.49
CA SER A 353 -15.83 -28.12 4.54
C SER A 353 -16.81 -28.62 3.46
N ALA A 354 -18.02 -29.00 3.83
CA ALA A 354 -19.06 -29.44 2.89
C ALA A 354 -19.45 -28.30 1.92
N VAL A 355 -19.62 -27.07 2.45
CA VAL A 355 -19.91 -25.89 1.63
C VAL A 355 -18.75 -25.57 0.69
N VAL A 356 -17.51 -25.59 1.19
CA VAL A 356 -16.30 -25.32 0.36
C VAL A 356 -16.18 -26.36 -0.75
N VAL A 357 -16.32 -27.65 -0.45
CA VAL A 357 -16.26 -28.72 -1.44
C VAL A 357 -17.39 -28.58 -2.47
N GLY A 358 -18.64 -28.34 -2.01
CA GLY A 358 -19.80 -28.17 -2.89
C GLY A 358 -19.71 -26.93 -3.78
N LEU A 359 -19.12 -25.83 -3.29
CA LEU A 359 -18.90 -24.64 -4.09
C LEU A 359 -17.70 -24.78 -5.03
N HIS A 360 -16.64 -25.48 -4.59
CA HIS A 360 -15.48 -25.77 -5.42
C HIS A 360 -15.84 -26.65 -6.62
N SER A 361 -16.64 -27.71 -6.40
CA SER A 361 -17.12 -28.58 -7.47
C SER A 361 -17.97 -27.85 -8.53
N ARG A 362 -18.58 -26.70 -8.15
CA ARG A 362 -19.36 -25.84 -9.05
C ARG A 362 -18.51 -24.70 -9.66
N GLY A 363 -17.19 -24.68 -9.45
CA GLY A 363 -16.31 -23.65 -9.97
C GLY A 363 -16.52 -22.25 -9.35
N HIS A 364 -17.10 -22.19 -8.14
CA HIS A 364 -17.46 -20.91 -7.49
C HIS A 364 -16.22 -20.10 -7.06
N PHE A 365 -15.15 -20.79 -6.67
CA PHE A 365 -13.92 -20.13 -6.22
C PHE A 365 -13.00 -19.83 -7.40
N GLY A 366 -12.61 -18.57 -7.53
CA GLY A 366 -11.55 -18.18 -8.47
C GLY A 366 -10.18 -18.67 -8.01
N PRO A 367 -9.22 -18.85 -8.94
CA PRO A 367 -7.83 -19.13 -8.59
C PRO A 367 -7.21 -17.95 -7.82
N PHE A 368 -6.08 -18.20 -7.13
CA PHE A 368 -5.25 -17.11 -6.62
C PHE A 368 -4.83 -16.20 -7.77
N SER A 369 -4.89 -14.88 -7.56
CA SER A 369 -4.39 -13.97 -8.58
C SER A 369 -2.89 -14.21 -8.81
N SER A 370 -2.45 -14.05 -10.06
CA SER A 370 -1.03 -14.16 -10.42
C SER A 370 -0.14 -13.22 -9.63
N ARG A 371 -0.67 -12.04 -9.29
CA ARG A 371 0.03 -11.04 -8.48
C ARG A 371 0.33 -11.58 -7.08
N VAL A 372 -0.64 -12.20 -6.41
CA VAL A 372 -0.46 -12.79 -5.07
C VAL A 372 0.46 -14.02 -5.15
N ARG A 373 0.28 -14.88 -6.14
CA ARG A 373 1.20 -16.02 -6.32
C ARG A 373 2.62 -15.58 -6.58
N GLY A 374 2.84 -14.56 -7.41
CA GLY A 374 4.16 -13.99 -7.69
C GLY A 374 4.90 -13.49 -6.43
N LEU A 375 4.17 -13.16 -5.36
CA LEU A 375 4.76 -12.76 -4.08
C LEU A 375 5.36 -13.94 -3.29
N PHE A 376 4.86 -15.16 -3.50
CA PHE A 376 5.30 -16.36 -2.76
C PHE A 376 6.29 -17.22 -3.55
N VAL A 377 6.31 -17.13 -4.87
CA VAL A 377 7.22 -17.90 -5.72
C VAL A 377 8.46 -17.07 -6.04
N LYS A 378 9.66 -17.65 -5.93
CA LYS A 378 10.91 -17.01 -6.34
C LYS A 378 10.93 -16.93 -7.87
N HIS A 379 10.54 -15.79 -8.42
CA HIS A 379 10.71 -15.50 -9.84
C HIS A 379 11.62 -14.29 -10.02
N THR A 380 12.67 -14.45 -10.75
CA THR A 380 13.43 -13.35 -11.34
C THR A 380 12.67 -12.74 -12.52
N ARG A 381 11.75 -13.51 -13.13
CA ARG A 381 10.86 -13.08 -14.22
C ARG A 381 9.58 -13.90 -14.21
N THR A 382 8.45 -13.26 -14.59
CA THR A 382 7.11 -13.89 -14.55
C THR A 382 6.83 -14.79 -15.76
N GLY A 383 7.63 -14.69 -16.82
CA GLY A 383 7.37 -15.31 -18.11
C GLY A 383 6.30 -14.59 -18.94
N ASN A 384 5.77 -13.49 -18.43
CA ASN A 384 4.87 -12.59 -19.15
C ASN A 384 5.66 -11.35 -19.61
N PRO A 385 5.95 -11.18 -20.93
CA PRO A 385 6.74 -10.07 -21.42
C PRO A 385 6.16 -8.69 -21.10
N LEU A 386 4.83 -8.58 -20.96
CA LEU A 386 4.16 -7.34 -20.58
C LEU A 386 4.43 -6.99 -19.12
N VAL A 387 4.30 -7.94 -18.20
CA VAL A 387 4.58 -7.74 -16.78
C VAL A 387 6.09 -7.48 -16.55
N ASP A 388 6.95 -8.22 -17.26
CA ASP A 388 8.41 -8.08 -17.16
C ASP A 388 8.92 -6.75 -17.75
N SER A 389 8.11 -6.05 -18.57
CA SER A 389 8.46 -4.73 -19.11
C SER A 389 8.34 -3.60 -18.09
N VAL A 390 7.62 -3.81 -16.98
CA VAL A 390 7.37 -2.78 -15.96
C VAL A 390 8.43 -2.87 -14.86
N ALA A 391 9.29 -1.86 -14.75
CA ALA A 391 10.40 -1.83 -13.78
C ALA A 391 9.96 -1.96 -12.30
N GLU A 392 8.80 -1.43 -11.96
CA GLU A 392 8.25 -1.47 -10.59
C GLU A 392 7.89 -2.88 -10.09
N HIS A 393 7.75 -3.86 -10.98
CA HIS A 393 7.45 -5.24 -10.63
C HIS A 393 8.70 -6.05 -10.21
N GLN A 394 9.90 -5.48 -10.32
CA GLN A 394 11.13 -6.13 -9.90
C GLN A 394 11.23 -6.26 -8.38
N PRO A 395 11.98 -7.24 -7.84
CA PRO A 395 12.21 -7.38 -6.40
C PRO A 395 12.85 -6.13 -5.80
N GLY A 396 12.50 -5.84 -4.54
CA GLY A 396 13.07 -4.73 -3.79
C GLY A 396 14.57 -4.94 -3.52
N SER A 397 15.37 -3.88 -3.64
CA SER A 397 16.81 -3.89 -3.36
C SER A 397 17.15 -2.99 -2.17
N THR A 398 18.32 -3.23 -1.53
CA THR A 398 18.81 -2.37 -0.44
C THR A 398 18.92 -0.90 -0.88
N ARG A 399 19.40 -0.67 -2.12
CA ARG A 399 19.47 0.67 -2.71
C ARG A 399 18.09 1.35 -2.77
N MET A 400 17.05 0.60 -3.13
CA MET A 400 15.67 1.08 -3.14
C MET A 400 15.21 1.52 -1.73
N TYR A 401 15.51 0.74 -0.68
CA TYR A 401 15.14 1.14 0.68
C TYR A 401 15.84 2.43 1.11
N HIS A 402 17.13 2.61 0.79
CA HIS A 402 17.84 3.88 1.03
C HIS A 402 17.22 5.04 0.24
N GLN A 403 16.84 4.81 -1.01
CA GLN A 403 16.22 5.84 -1.85
C GLN A 403 14.86 6.29 -1.29
N TYR A 404 14.03 5.36 -0.82
CA TYR A 404 12.65 5.68 -0.40
C TYR A 404 12.47 5.94 1.10
N LEU A 405 13.38 5.49 1.96
CA LEU A 405 13.32 5.67 3.41
C LEU A 405 14.46 6.53 3.97
N HIS A 406 15.59 6.68 3.26
CA HIS A 406 16.77 7.43 3.66
C HIS A 406 17.21 7.09 5.11
N HIS A 407 17.42 8.08 5.98
CA HIS A 407 17.84 7.86 7.37
C HIS A 407 16.81 7.11 8.23
N VAL A 408 15.54 7.10 7.85
CA VAL A 408 14.48 6.35 8.52
C VAL A 408 14.81 4.86 8.57
N PHE A 409 15.45 4.33 7.52
CA PHE A 409 15.84 2.93 7.42
C PHE A 409 16.65 2.44 8.63
N TYR A 410 17.54 3.26 9.19
CA TYR A 410 18.37 2.91 10.34
C TYR A 410 17.63 2.96 11.67
N LEU A 411 16.56 3.76 11.77
CA LEU A 411 15.77 3.90 12.99
C LEU A 411 14.70 2.81 13.13
N VAL A 412 14.28 2.20 12.01
CA VAL A 412 13.24 1.15 12.00
C VAL A 412 13.59 -0.04 12.90
N PRO A 413 14.79 -0.65 12.83
CA PRO A 413 15.15 -1.76 13.71
C PRO A 413 15.12 -1.37 15.20
N VAL A 414 15.55 -0.15 15.53
CA VAL A 414 15.53 0.35 16.92
C VAL A 414 14.10 0.45 17.43
N GLY A 415 13.20 1.07 16.65
CA GLY A 415 11.78 1.18 17.02
C GLY A 415 11.08 -0.16 17.09
N PHE A 416 11.45 -1.10 16.21
CA PHE A 416 10.94 -2.45 16.24
C PHE A 416 11.30 -3.16 17.55
N VAL A 417 12.56 -3.12 17.95
CA VAL A 417 13.02 -3.70 19.23
C VAL A 417 12.33 -3.03 20.42
N LEU A 418 12.24 -1.70 20.44
CA LEU A 418 11.52 -0.98 21.52
C LEU A 418 10.05 -1.36 21.58
N SER A 419 9.41 -1.61 20.44
CA SER A 419 8.01 -2.06 20.36
C SER A 419 7.81 -3.46 20.95
N LEU A 420 8.81 -4.35 20.88
CA LEU A 420 8.76 -5.67 21.51
C LEU A 420 8.76 -5.58 23.04
N PHE A 421 9.45 -4.58 23.62
CA PHE A 421 9.49 -4.38 25.07
C PHE A 421 8.21 -3.71 25.64
N THR A 422 7.38 -3.08 24.79
CA THR A 422 6.12 -2.43 25.17
C THR A 422 4.91 -3.18 24.62
N TRP A 423 4.91 -4.51 24.78
CA TRP A 423 3.93 -5.40 24.15
C TRP A 423 2.52 -5.19 24.68
N THR A 424 1.65 -4.64 23.85
CA THR A 424 0.21 -4.46 24.09
C THR A 424 -0.58 -4.96 22.88
N ASP A 425 -1.91 -5.14 23.02
CA ASP A 425 -2.75 -5.55 21.87
C ASP A 425 -2.65 -4.56 20.70
N SER A 426 -2.54 -3.27 20.97
CA SER A 426 -2.39 -2.25 19.92
C SER A 426 -0.97 -2.22 19.34
N ASN A 427 0.07 -2.37 20.17
CA ASN A 427 1.45 -2.27 19.72
C ASN A 427 1.90 -3.52 18.91
N SER A 428 1.35 -4.70 19.25
CA SER A 428 1.59 -5.92 18.45
C SER A 428 1.14 -5.78 16.99
N PHE A 429 0.13 -4.93 16.73
CA PHE A 429 -0.26 -4.59 15.37
C PHE A 429 0.88 -3.91 14.60
N LEU A 430 1.55 -2.93 15.21
CA LEU A 430 2.65 -2.20 14.55
C LEU A 430 3.83 -3.11 14.22
N VAL A 431 4.18 -4.02 15.14
CA VAL A 431 5.23 -5.03 14.93
C VAL A 431 4.88 -5.95 13.76
N LEU A 432 3.66 -6.49 13.75
CA LEU A 432 3.20 -7.37 12.67
C LEU A 432 3.14 -6.61 11.33
N TYR A 433 2.64 -5.38 11.34
CA TYR A 433 2.57 -4.55 10.14
C TYR A 433 3.95 -4.28 9.55
N GLY A 434 4.95 -3.98 10.39
CA GLY A 434 6.33 -3.81 9.95
C GLY A 434 6.89 -5.05 9.25
N ILE A 435 6.70 -6.25 9.84
CA ILE A 435 7.16 -7.52 9.27
C ILE A 435 6.49 -7.80 7.92
N VAL A 436 5.16 -7.71 7.87
CA VAL A 436 4.39 -8.05 6.67
C VAL A 436 4.66 -7.05 5.53
N ALA A 437 4.71 -5.76 5.84
CA ALA A 437 5.01 -4.74 4.82
C ALA A 437 6.45 -4.87 4.27
N TYR A 438 7.43 -5.19 5.13
CA TYR A 438 8.79 -5.47 4.69
C TYR A 438 8.86 -6.70 3.76
N PHE A 439 8.15 -7.77 4.13
CA PHE A 439 8.06 -8.96 3.29
C PHE A 439 7.54 -8.62 1.88
N PHE A 440 6.44 -7.88 1.77
CA PHE A 440 5.88 -7.50 0.47
C PHE A 440 6.80 -6.56 -0.31
N ALA A 441 7.40 -5.56 0.35
CA ALA A 441 8.35 -4.64 -0.29
C ALA A 441 9.62 -5.35 -0.80
N SER A 442 10.05 -6.45 -0.14
CA SER A 442 11.17 -7.26 -0.61
C SER A 442 10.85 -8.05 -1.88
N LYS A 443 9.58 -8.37 -2.11
CA LYS A 443 9.14 -9.14 -3.27
C LYS A 443 8.87 -8.27 -4.51
N MET A 444 8.44 -7.02 -4.30
CA MET A 444 8.10 -6.12 -5.40
C MET A 444 8.40 -4.67 -5.00
N ALA A 445 9.19 -3.97 -5.82
CA ALA A 445 9.63 -2.60 -5.54
C ALA A 445 8.45 -1.62 -5.37
N ARG A 446 7.39 -1.77 -6.17
CA ARG A 446 6.16 -0.97 -6.04
C ARG A 446 5.55 -1.01 -4.63
N LEU A 447 5.67 -2.13 -3.93
CA LEU A 447 5.07 -2.32 -2.61
C LEU A 447 5.84 -1.63 -1.47
N VAL A 448 6.89 -0.88 -1.78
CA VAL A 448 7.55 0.03 -0.81
C VAL A 448 6.57 1.07 -0.24
N ILE A 449 5.50 1.39 -0.99
CA ILE A 449 4.41 2.27 -0.52
C ILE A 449 3.72 1.71 0.74
N LEU A 450 3.61 0.38 0.87
CA LEU A 450 3.06 -0.27 2.06
C LEU A 450 4.04 -0.26 3.24
N LEU A 451 5.36 -0.17 2.96
CA LEU A 451 6.41 -0.15 3.97
C LEU A 451 6.63 1.26 4.55
N GLY A 452 6.38 2.32 3.78
CA GLY A 452 6.55 3.72 4.22
C GLY A 452 5.88 4.03 5.56
N PRO A 453 4.56 3.78 5.72
CA PRO A 453 3.83 4.04 6.97
C PRO A 453 4.39 3.30 8.19
N PRO A 454 4.59 1.96 8.23
CA PRO A 454 5.14 1.30 9.40
C PRO A 454 6.60 1.68 9.66
N ALA A 455 7.39 1.98 8.63
CA ALA A 455 8.75 2.48 8.80
C ALA A 455 8.75 3.85 9.50
N ALA A 456 7.91 4.79 9.08
CA ALA A 456 7.74 6.09 9.73
C ALA A 456 7.23 5.94 11.17
N SER A 457 6.30 5.01 11.42
CA SER A 457 5.79 4.72 12.77
C SER A 457 6.86 4.14 13.68
N LEU A 458 7.61 3.13 13.24
CA LEU A 458 8.67 2.50 14.04
C LEU A 458 9.82 3.49 14.32
N ALA A 459 10.23 4.28 13.33
CA ALA A 459 11.21 5.35 13.55
C ALA A 459 10.67 6.41 14.52
N GLY A 460 9.38 6.77 14.41
CA GLY A 460 8.71 7.65 15.36
C GLY A 460 8.68 7.10 16.79
N VAL A 461 8.46 5.78 16.94
CA VAL A 461 8.56 5.09 18.24
C VAL A 461 9.99 5.18 18.79
N ALA A 462 11.02 4.95 17.96
CA ALA A 462 12.41 5.07 18.38
C ALA A 462 12.71 6.47 18.91
N ILE A 463 12.45 7.50 18.11
CA ILE A 463 12.70 8.89 18.49
C ILE A 463 11.86 9.30 19.70
N GLY A 464 10.55 9.06 19.65
CA GLY A 464 9.63 9.51 20.67
C GLY A 464 9.84 8.83 22.03
N THR A 465 10.18 7.53 22.05
CA THR A 465 10.49 6.83 23.31
C THR A 465 11.75 7.37 23.95
N ILE A 466 12.82 7.58 23.17
CA ILE A 466 14.09 8.13 23.69
C ILE A 466 13.87 9.55 24.20
N LEU A 467 13.20 10.41 23.42
CA LEU A 467 12.94 11.81 23.84
C LEU A 467 12.03 11.87 25.08
N THR A 468 10.98 11.04 25.14
CA THR A 468 10.10 10.98 26.31
C THR A 468 10.86 10.53 27.54
N PHE A 469 11.68 9.48 27.43
CA PHE A 469 12.47 8.97 28.54
C PHE A 469 13.50 10.00 29.04
N CYS A 470 14.16 10.72 28.12
CA CYS A 470 15.25 11.63 28.46
C CYS A 470 14.77 13.04 28.81
N LEU A 471 13.84 13.62 28.01
CA LEU A 471 13.49 15.04 28.07
C LEU A 471 12.12 15.34 28.71
N VAL A 472 11.28 14.31 28.90
CA VAL A 472 9.97 14.49 29.55
C VAL A 472 9.96 13.84 30.93
N ASP A 473 10.27 12.53 31.02
CA ASP A 473 10.21 11.78 32.27
C ASP A 473 11.33 12.20 33.25
N ALA A 474 12.58 12.40 32.77
CA ALA A 474 13.69 12.75 33.65
C ALA A 474 13.53 14.12 34.32
N PRO A 475 13.20 15.23 33.61
CA PRO A 475 12.92 16.51 34.28
C PRO A 475 11.71 16.46 35.21
N MET A 476 10.65 15.75 34.85
CA MET A 476 9.48 15.60 35.72
C MET A 476 9.82 14.88 37.00
N ARG A 477 10.61 13.77 36.98
CA ARG A 477 11.09 13.07 38.17
C ARG A 477 12.02 13.93 39.00
N MET A 478 12.88 14.73 38.39
CA MET A 478 13.81 15.62 39.05
C MET A 478 13.07 16.73 39.83
N TYR A 479 11.99 17.28 39.25
CA TYR A 479 11.24 18.39 39.83
C TYR A 479 10.12 17.98 40.77
N LEU A 480 9.33 16.95 40.40
CA LEU A 480 8.15 16.51 41.14
C LEU A 480 8.41 15.30 42.07
N GLY A 481 9.61 14.71 41.99
CA GLY A 481 9.92 13.44 42.64
C GLY A 481 9.34 12.23 41.86
N ALA A 482 9.65 11.03 42.33
CA ALA A 482 9.09 9.81 41.75
C ALA A 482 7.56 9.82 41.88
N PRO A 483 6.80 9.45 40.83
CA PRO A 483 5.37 9.25 40.97
C PRO A 483 5.11 8.23 42.07
N PRO A 484 4.01 8.38 42.88
CA PRO A 484 3.62 7.35 43.82
C PRO A 484 3.64 6.01 43.09
N LYS A 485 4.30 4.99 43.63
CA LYS A 485 4.23 3.62 43.08
C LYS A 485 2.74 3.35 42.88
N GLU A 486 2.28 3.25 41.65
CA GLU A 486 1.02 2.58 41.36
C GLU A 486 1.14 1.26 42.08
N LYS A 487 0.21 0.98 43.00
CA LYS A 487 0.06 -0.34 43.55
C LYS A 487 0.03 -1.27 42.36
N GLU A 488 1.16 -1.96 42.07
CA GLU A 488 1.12 -3.16 41.26
C GLU A 488 -0.04 -3.91 41.89
N ALA A 489 -1.08 -4.15 41.12
CA ALA A 489 -2.20 -4.97 41.56
C ALA A 489 -1.55 -6.20 42.17
N GLU A 490 -1.74 -6.39 43.42
CA GLU A 490 -1.25 -7.53 44.18
C GLU A 490 -1.46 -8.77 43.34
N ALA A 491 -0.44 -9.13 42.57
CA ALA A 491 -0.25 -10.53 42.27
C ALA A 491 -0.14 -11.15 43.64
N ALA A 492 -1.17 -11.91 44.02
CA ALA A 492 -1.25 -12.59 45.26
C ALA A 492 0.17 -13.00 45.68
N GLU A 493 0.64 -12.49 46.85
CA GLU A 493 1.89 -12.93 47.40
C GLU A 493 1.91 -14.46 47.28
N PRO A 494 2.94 -15.07 46.69
CA PRO A 494 3.07 -16.49 46.78
C PRO A 494 3.10 -16.79 48.30
N GLU A 495 2.19 -17.64 48.76
CA GLU A 495 2.24 -18.15 50.12
C GLU A 495 3.70 -18.47 50.42
N PRO A 496 4.22 -18.08 51.68
CA PRO A 496 5.61 -18.26 52.04
C PRO A 496 6.02 -19.71 51.72
N GLU A 497 7.08 -19.88 50.94
CA GLU A 497 7.64 -21.19 50.64
C GLU A 497 7.88 -21.87 51.98
N PRO A 498 7.37 -23.09 52.18
CA PRO A 498 7.71 -23.87 53.34
C PRO A 498 9.23 -24.14 53.33
N GLU A 499 9.91 -23.85 54.43
CA GLU A 499 11.34 -24.16 54.65
C GLU A 499 11.71 -25.54 54.05
N PRO A 500 12.92 -25.69 53.52
CA PRO A 500 13.34 -26.96 52.91
C PRO A 500 13.38 -28.07 53.96
N ASP A 501 12.31 -28.82 54.02
CA ASP A 501 12.22 -30.04 54.83
C ASP A 501 13.21 -31.08 54.28
N LYS A 502 13.98 -31.64 55.18
CA LYS A 502 14.84 -32.81 55.03
C LYS A 502 14.14 -33.92 54.23
N PRO A 503 14.88 -34.84 53.59
CA PRO A 503 14.33 -35.84 52.67
C PRO A 503 13.26 -36.67 53.39
N THR A 504 12.02 -36.48 53.02
CA THR A 504 10.84 -37.09 53.63
C THR A 504 10.58 -38.43 52.97
N GLU A 505 10.62 -39.47 53.82
CA GLU A 505 10.07 -40.78 53.53
C GLU A 505 8.65 -40.73 53.01
N ILE A 506 8.32 -41.65 52.09
CA ILE A 506 7.01 -41.79 51.44
C ILE A 506 5.91 -41.84 52.53
N LYS A 507 5.17 -40.79 52.76
CA LYS A 507 4.03 -40.73 53.65
C LYS A 507 2.95 -41.73 53.20
N LYS A 508 2.68 -42.75 53.96
CA LYS A 508 1.50 -43.62 53.90
C LYS A 508 0.25 -42.78 54.12
N GLY A 509 -0.85 -43.09 53.37
CA GLY A 509 -2.13 -42.42 53.54
C GLY A 509 -2.62 -42.45 54.99
N LYS A 510 -3.51 -41.53 55.40
CA LYS A 510 -4.03 -41.34 56.77
C LYS A 510 -4.57 -42.61 57.42
N ASP A 511 -4.81 -43.68 56.65
CA ASP A 511 -5.36 -44.96 57.11
C ASP A 511 -4.36 -46.13 57.00
N GLY A 512 -3.04 -45.87 56.85
CA GLY A 512 -2.02 -46.93 56.84
C GLY A 512 -2.01 -47.86 55.62
N LYS A 513 -2.87 -47.64 54.60
CA LYS A 513 -2.95 -48.43 53.37
C LYS A 513 -2.10 -47.88 52.25
N PRO A 514 -1.51 -48.71 51.38
CA PRO A 514 -0.72 -48.22 50.25
C PRO A 514 -1.60 -47.44 49.26
N LEU A 515 -1.06 -46.30 48.80
CA LEU A 515 -1.73 -45.42 47.81
C LEU A 515 -2.09 -46.16 46.52
N LYS A 516 -3.27 -45.88 45.97
CA LYS A 516 -3.69 -46.44 44.68
C LYS A 516 -2.68 -46.06 43.59
N PRO A 517 -2.41 -46.93 42.57
CA PRO A 517 -1.39 -46.67 41.55
C PRO A 517 -1.51 -45.32 40.83
N SER A 518 -2.73 -44.83 40.68
CA SER A 518 -3.01 -43.49 40.05
C SER A 518 -2.58 -42.29 40.91
N GLN A 519 -2.58 -42.44 42.26
CA GLN A 519 -2.16 -41.40 43.17
C GLN A 519 -0.63 -41.39 43.34
N ALA A 520 0.00 -42.56 43.32
CA ALA A 520 1.45 -42.68 43.30
C ALA A 520 2.08 -42.11 42.01
N ILE A 521 1.41 -42.29 40.85
CA ILE A 521 1.84 -41.72 39.59
C ILE A 521 1.72 -40.17 39.61
N LYS A 522 0.62 -39.63 40.18
CA LYS A 522 0.46 -38.19 40.34
C LYS A 522 1.50 -37.55 41.27
N GLN A 523 1.83 -38.23 42.40
CA GLN A 523 2.90 -37.78 43.29
C GLN A 523 4.28 -37.87 42.64
N ARG A 524 4.59 -38.93 41.89
CA ARG A 524 5.85 -39.01 41.11
C ARG A 524 5.94 -37.97 39.98
N GLN A 525 4.82 -37.63 39.33
CA GLN A 525 4.77 -36.57 38.36
C GLN A 525 4.94 -35.17 38.96
N LYS A 526 4.34 -34.95 40.16
CA LYS A 526 4.55 -33.70 40.93
C LYS A 526 5.99 -33.58 41.45
N ALA A 527 6.59 -34.68 41.94
CA ALA A 527 7.98 -34.70 42.36
C ALA A 527 8.98 -34.54 41.20
N LYS A 528 8.69 -35.13 40.02
CA LYS A 528 9.48 -34.88 38.78
C LYS A 528 9.32 -33.47 38.22
N ALA A 529 8.16 -32.83 38.40
CA ALA A 529 7.95 -31.43 38.03
C ALA A 529 8.68 -30.45 38.98
N ALA A 530 8.76 -30.80 40.27
CA ALA A 530 9.51 -30.02 41.26
C ALA A 530 11.04 -30.20 41.17
N ALA A 531 11.51 -31.32 40.59
CA ALA A 531 12.94 -31.58 40.36
C ALA A 531 13.51 -31.04 39.04
N LYS A 532 12.71 -30.47 38.17
CA LYS A 532 13.19 -29.67 37.01
C LYS A 532 13.49 -28.29 37.54
N GLY A 533 14.75 -27.96 37.66
CA GLY A 533 15.22 -26.59 37.84
C GLY A 533 14.65 -25.64 36.83
N PRO A 534 14.71 -24.33 37.05
CA PRO A 534 14.17 -23.33 36.11
C PRO A 534 14.69 -23.60 34.70
N ASN A 535 13.79 -23.57 33.70
CA ASN A 535 14.19 -23.72 32.31
C ASN A 535 15.15 -22.60 31.96
N GLU A 536 16.16 -22.88 31.12
CA GLU A 536 17.10 -21.86 30.63
C GLU A 536 16.40 -20.57 30.17
N VAL A 537 15.18 -20.70 29.63
CA VAL A 537 14.33 -19.59 29.19
C VAL A 537 13.86 -18.77 30.41
N ASP A 538 13.49 -19.40 31.52
CA ASP A 538 13.04 -18.70 32.75
C ASP A 538 14.22 -17.99 33.42
N GLU A 539 15.43 -18.56 33.39
CA GLU A 539 16.66 -17.89 33.84
C GLU A 539 17.02 -16.66 33.01
N VAL A 540 16.92 -16.75 31.70
CA VAL A 540 17.12 -15.61 30.79
C VAL A 540 16.09 -14.50 31.04
N PHE A 541 14.79 -14.86 31.22
CA PHE A 541 13.77 -13.87 31.59
C PHE A 541 14.00 -13.24 32.96
N ALA A 542 14.42 -14.01 33.95
CA ALA A 542 14.77 -13.51 35.29
C ALA A 542 15.98 -12.54 35.18
N LEU A 543 17.02 -12.91 34.45
CA LEU A 543 18.18 -12.06 34.20
C LEU A 543 17.82 -10.75 33.52
N LEU A 544 16.99 -10.81 32.48
CA LEU A 544 16.50 -9.61 31.76
C LEU A 544 15.68 -8.71 32.72
N LYS A 545 14.82 -9.30 33.57
CA LYS A 545 14.01 -8.54 34.53
C LYS A 545 14.89 -7.84 35.58
N THR A 546 15.89 -8.55 36.12
CA THR A 546 16.85 -8.00 37.06
C THR A 546 17.71 -6.90 36.45
N SER A 547 18.26 -7.13 35.25
CA SER A 547 19.04 -6.14 34.51
C SER A 547 18.24 -4.88 34.19
N LYS A 548 16.96 -5.04 33.81
CA LYS A 548 16.02 -3.92 33.59
C LYS A 548 15.78 -3.12 34.87
N ALA A 549 15.60 -3.81 36.03
CA ALA A 549 15.38 -3.15 37.32
C ALA A 549 16.63 -2.35 37.75
N SER A 550 17.82 -2.96 37.70
CA SER A 550 19.09 -2.29 37.99
C SER A 550 19.38 -1.11 37.07
N PHE A 551 19.11 -1.25 35.77
CA PHE A 551 19.23 -0.13 34.83
C PHE A 551 18.29 1.03 35.16
N LEU A 552 17.01 0.76 35.46
CA LEU A 552 16.03 1.78 35.81
C LEU A 552 16.37 2.46 37.15
N GLU A 553 16.90 1.75 38.11
CA GLU A 553 17.36 2.30 39.38
C GLU A 553 18.54 3.25 39.17
N ALA A 554 19.56 2.85 38.46
CA ALA A 554 20.69 3.68 38.09
C ALA A 554 20.26 4.92 37.25
N ALA A 555 19.38 4.73 36.27
CA ALA A 555 18.87 5.79 35.42
C ALA A 555 17.98 6.81 36.16
N ASN A 556 17.35 6.42 37.27
CA ASN A 556 16.50 7.29 38.08
C ASN A 556 17.24 7.88 39.31
N SER A 557 18.52 7.56 39.50
CA SER A 557 19.36 8.24 40.48
C SER A 557 19.56 9.73 40.11
N PRO A 558 19.89 10.64 41.05
CA PRO A 558 20.09 12.05 40.71
C PRO A 558 21.11 12.29 39.57
N LYS A 559 22.23 11.52 39.59
CA LYS A 559 23.22 11.56 38.51
C LYS A 559 22.65 10.98 37.22
N GLY A 560 21.91 9.86 37.31
CA GLY A 560 21.25 9.26 36.17
C GLY A 560 20.23 10.17 35.47
N LEU A 561 19.43 10.91 36.23
CA LEU A 561 18.47 11.87 35.68
C LEU A 561 19.18 13.01 34.93
N SER A 562 20.24 13.56 35.47
CA SER A 562 21.05 14.61 34.81
C SER A 562 21.69 14.06 33.51
N THR A 563 22.27 12.87 33.56
CA THR A 563 22.86 12.19 32.38
C THR A 563 21.81 11.97 31.30
N ARG A 564 20.60 11.50 31.65
CA ARG A 564 19.49 11.32 30.70
C ARG A 564 19.12 12.62 30.00
N ILE A 565 19.04 13.74 30.74
CA ILE A 565 18.71 15.05 30.15
C ILE A 565 19.81 15.45 29.15
N VAL A 566 21.10 15.35 29.51
CA VAL A 566 22.21 15.69 28.62
C VAL A 566 22.19 14.82 27.37
N LEU A 567 22.08 13.49 27.53
CA LEU A 567 21.98 12.57 26.39
C LEU A 567 20.74 12.85 25.52
N GLY A 568 19.62 13.21 26.15
CA GLY A 568 18.41 13.57 25.43
C GLY A 568 18.55 14.84 24.58
N VAL A 569 19.22 15.85 25.11
CA VAL A 569 19.54 17.09 24.36
C VAL A 569 20.47 16.80 23.18
N LEU A 570 21.54 16.02 23.40
CA LEU A 570 22.46 15.60 22.34
C LEU A 570 21.75 14.78 21.27
N PHE A 571 20.89 13.84 21.69
CA PHE A 571 20.08 13.05 20.76
C PHE A 571 19.08 13.92 19.96
N ALA A 572 18.41 14.86 20.61
CA ALA A 572 17.50 15.78 19.95
C ALA A 572 18.25 16.65 18.91
N ALA A 573 19.44 17.17 19.27
CA ALA A 573 20.28 17.94 18.35
C ALA A 573 20.72 17.10 17.15
N LEU A 574 21.15 15.85 17.39
CA LEU A 574 21.49 14.90 16.32
C LEU A 574 20.29 14.63 15.41
N MET A 575 19.10 14.40 15.99
CA MET A 575 17.89 14.13 15.19
C MET A 575 17.47 15.36 14.38
N LEU A 576 17.61 16.57 14.90
CA LEU A 576 17.33 17.81 14.17
C LEU A 576 18.31 17.98 13.00
N TYR A 577 19.59 17.72 13.21
CA TYR A 577 20.60 17.76 12.15
C TYR A 577 20.29 16.72 11.04
N ARG A 578 20.01 15.47 11.41
CA ARG A 578 19.65 14.42 10.47
C ARG A 578 18.31 14.67 9.78
N TYR A 579 17.36 15.31 10.48
CA TYR A 579 16.10 15.73 9.87
C TYR A 579 16.32 16.78 8.78
N GLN A 580 17.25 17.72 8.97
CA GLN A 580 17.57 18.72 7.95
C GLN A 580 18.11 18.07 6.67
N GLU A 581 19.05 17.13 6.80
CA GLU A 581 19.55 16.35 5.64
C GLU A 581 18.41 15.57 4.96
N PHE A 582 17.58 14.91 5.74
CA PHE A 582 16.44 14.15 5.24
C PHE A 582 15.41 15.06 4.54
N TYR A 583 15.16 16.24 5.09
CA TYR A 583 14.27 17.24 4.50
C TYR A 583 14.78 17.70 3.13
N GLN A 584 16.05 18.05 3.00
CA GLN A 584 16.65 18.44 1.72
C GLN A 584 16.59 17.31 0.70
N TYR A 585 16.91 16.09 1.11
CA TYR A 585 16.81 14.90 0.25
C TYR A 585 15.36 14.67 -0.22
N ALA A 586 14.40 14.77 0.69
CA ALA A 586 12.99 14.59 0.38
C ALA A 586 12.47 15.63 -0.62
N HIS A 587 12.92 16.91 -0.49
CA HIS A 587 12.60 17.96 -1.46
C HIS A 587 13.20 17.69 -2.84
N MET A 588 14.45 17.21 -2.91
CA MET A 588 15.08 16.81 -4.17
C MET A 588 14.30 15.64 -4.84
N MET A 589 13.89 14.66 -4.04
CA MET A 589 13.07 13.54 -4.53
C MET A 589 11.68 13.99 -4.97
N ALA A 590 11.04 14.91 -4.23
CA ALA A 590 9.75 15.48 -4.58
C ALA A 590 9.81 16.25 -5.90
N GLU A 591 10.83 17.07 -6.09
CA GLU A 591 11.05 17.81 -7.34
C GLU A 591 11.26 16.85 -8.51
N SER A 592 12.07 15.81 -8.33
CA SER A 592 12.30 14.78 -9.36
C SER A 592 11.01 14.05 -9.73
N SER A 593 10.19 13.69 -8.74
CA SER A 593 8.92 12.98 -8.93
C SER A 593 7.78 13.88 -9.45
N SER A 594 7.97 15.19 -9.38
CA SER A 594 6.98 16.18 -9.80
C SER A 594 7.12 16.63 -11.26
N ARG A 595 8.04 16.03 -12.01
CA ARG A 595 8.25 16.37 -13.43
C ARG A 595 7.16 15.74 -14.28
N PRO A 596 6.28 16.54 -14.91
CA PRO A 596 5.26 15.98 -15.79
C PRO A 596 5.89 15.27 -16.98
N GLN A 597 5.25 14.19 -17.45
CA GLN A 597 5.69 13.50 -18.66
C GLN A 597 5.31 14.24 -19.93
N ILE A 598 4.22 15.03 -19.87
CA ILE A 598 3.69 15.77 -21.01
C ILE A 598 4.42 17.10 -21.28
N MET A 599 5.19 17.59 -20.31
CA MET A 599 6.00 18.81 -20.44
C MET A 599 7.16 18.78 -19.45
N PHE A 600 8.29 19.42 -19.79
CA PHE A 600 9.45 19.50 -18.92
C PHE A 600 10.33 20.72 -19.25
N LYS A 601 11.09 21.20 -18.27
CA LYS A 601 12.12 22.21 -18.49
C LYS A 601 13.38 21.58 -19.06
N ALA A 602 13.92 22.15 -20.12
CA ALA A 602 15.19 21.75 -20.71
C ALA A 602 16.12 22.98 -20.83
N THR A 603 17.42 22.77 -20.60
CA THR A 603 18.43 23.79 -20.82
C THR A 603 19.05 23.57 -22.19
N LEU A 604 18.97 24.58 -23.04
CA LEU A 604 19.58 24.59 -24.36
C LEU A 604 21.12 24.75 -24.24
N GLN A 605 21.85 24.47 -25.31
CA GLN A 605 23.31 24.61 -25.33
C GLN A 605 23.80 26.03 -25.02
N ASN A 606 22.99 27.04 -25.29
CA ASN A 606 23.24 28.45 -24.97
C ASN A 606 22.96 28.82 -23.49
N GLY A 607 22.65 27.87 -22.64
CA GLY A 607 22.31 28.08 -21.21
C GLY A 607 20.85 28.56 -20.96
N GLN A 608 20.07 28.84 -22.00
CA GLN A 608 18.67 29.28 -21.86
C GLN A 608 17.79 28.09 -21.46
N THR A 609 16.99 28.25 -20.40
CA THR A 609 15.97 27.29 -20.00
C THR A 609 14.68 27.52 -20.79
N VAL A 610 14.21 26.47 -21.45
CA VAL A 610 12.95 26.46 -22.21
C VAL A 610 11.99 25.41 -21.65
N MET A 611 10.70 25.71 -21.80
CA MET A 611 9.65 24.72 -21.53
C MET A 611 9.43 23.88 -22.80
N VAL A 612 9.60 22.57 -22.71
CA VAL A 612 9.31 21.63 -23.79
C VAL A 612 7.96 20.99 -23.46
N ASP A 613 6.94 21.30 -24.25
CA ASP A 613 5.57 20.82 -24.09
C ASP A 613 5.07 20.05 -25.33
N ASP A 614 6.00 19.57 -26.13
CA ASP A 614 5.78 18.86 -27.39
C ASP A 614 4.71 17.76 -27.30
N TYR A 615 4.70 17.02 -26.18
CA TYR A 615 3.74 15.92 -25.98
C TYR A 615 2.31 16.46 -25.83
N ARG A 616 2.13 17.47 -24.99
CA ARG A 616 0.85 18.12 -24.77
C ARG A 616 0.35 18.81 -26.04
N GLU A 617 1.22 19.54 -26.74
CA GLU A 617 0.88 20.18 -28.00
C GLU A 617 0.41 19.18 -29.07
N ALA A 618 1.06 18.01 -29.15
CA ALA A 618 0.68 16.97 -30.11
C ALA A 618 -0.74 16.43 -29.84
N TYR A 619 -1.11 16.23 -28.55
CA TYR A 619 -2.48 15.83 -28.21
C TYR A 619 -3.50 16.94 -28.49
N LEU A 620 -3.17 18.21 -28.23
CA LEU A 620 -4.02 19.35 -28.56
C LEU A 620 -4.16 19.53 -30.10
N TRP A 621 -3.09 19.25 -30.85
CA TRP A 621 -3.15 19.21 -32.31
C TRP A 621 -4.13 18.13 -32.79
N LEU A 622 -4.07 16.92 -32.24
CA LEU A 622 -5.04 15.86 -32.52
C LEU A 622 -6.47 16.33 -32.25
N LYS A 623 -6.72 16.96 -31.10
CA LYS A 623 -8.03 17.48 -30.73
C LYS A 623 -8.55 18.51 -31.72
N ALA A 624 -7.69 19.43 -32.16
CA ALA A 624 -8.08 20.56 -33.01
C ALA A 624 -8.13 20.22 -34.50
N LYS A 625 -7.32 19.29 -35.00
CA LYS A 625 -7.08 19.05 -36.43
C LYS A 625 -7.57 17.70 -36.93
N THR A 626 -8.14 16.86 -36.10
CA THR A 626 -8.69 15.56 -36.50
C THR A 626 -10.18 15.47 -36.20
N PRO A 627 -10.96 14.63 -36.93
CA PRO A 627 -12.36 14.38 -36.60
C PRO A 627 -12.54 13.85 -35.16
N GLU A 628 -13.69 14.13 -34.54
CA GLU A 628 -13.99 13.68 -33.19
C GLU A 628 -13.97 12.15 -33.06
N ASP A 629 -14.39 11.43 -34.09
CA ASP A 629 -14.40 9.97 -34.17
C ASP A 629 -13.07 9.37 -34.65
N ALA A 630 -11.98 10.17 -34.70
CA ALA A 630 -10.67 9.72 -35.14
C ALA A 630 -10.09 8.71 -34.15
N ARG A 631 -9.54 7.61 -34.67
CA ARG A 631 -8.90 6.54 -33.94
C ARG A 631 -7.39 6.71 -34.04
N VAL A 632 -6.73 6.81 -32.90
CA VAL A 632 -5.30 7.07 -32.80
C VAL A 632 -4.59 5.83 -32.30
N MET A 633 -3.71 5.25 -33.10
CA MET A 633 -2.83 4.16 -32.73
C MET A 633 -1.52 4.73 -32.16
N ALA A 634 -1.18 4.31 -30.96
CA ALA A 634 0.09 4.60 -30.31
C ALA A 634 0.44 3.41 -29.39
N TRP A 635 1.65 3.34 -28.83
CA TRP A 635 1.94 2.35 -27.82
C TRP A 635 1.00 2.52 -26.62
N TRP A 636 0.64 1.44 -25.95
CA TRP A 636 -0.41 1.43 -24.89
C TRP A 636 -0.18 2.47 -23.79
N ASP A 637 1.05 2.84 -23.48
CA ASP A 637 1.36 3.85 -22.48
C ASP A 637 0.60 5.17 -22.68
N TYR A 638 0.35 5.58 -23.94
CA TYR A 638 -0.19 6.89 -24.28
C TYR A 638 -1.72 6.94 -24.38
N GLY A 639 -2.39 5.79 -24.28
CA GLY A 639 -3.83 5.71 -24.51
C GLY A 639 -4.65 6.61 -23.61
N TYR A 640 -4.30 6.71 -22.33
CA TYR A 640 -5.00 7.58 -21.38
C TYR A 640 -4.88 9.07 -21.71
N GLN A 641 -3.72 9.50 -22.23
CA GLN A 641 -3.50 10.88 -22.66
C GLN A 641 -4.22 11.17 -23.98
N ILE A 642 -4.28 10.21 -24.90
CA ILE A 642 -5.08 10.30 -26.13
C ILE A 642 -6.55 10.48 -25.79
N ASN A 643 -7.10 9.69 -24.89
CA ASN A 643 -8.50 9.82 -24.47
C ASN A 643 -8.76 11.09 -23.64
N GLY A 644 -7.85 11.45 -22.71
CA GLY A 644 -8.05 12.52 -21.73
C GLY A 644 -7.72 13.91 -22.26
N ILE A 645 -6.68 14.07 -23.10
CA ILE A 645 -6.24 15.35 -23.63
C ILE A 645 -6.72 15.58 -25.06
N ALA A 646 -6.47 14.59 -25.93
CA ALA A 646 -6.87 14.71 -27.32
C ALA A 646 -8.36 14.44 -27.53
N GLU A 647 -9.04 13.80 -26.56
CA GLU A 647 -10.46 13.39 -26.69
C GLU A 647 -10.70 12.56 -27.96
N ARG A 648 -9.77 11.68 -28.28
CA ARG A 648 -9.82 10.79 -29.45
C ARG A 648 -9.81 9.34 -29.01
N THR A 649 -10.31 8.47 -29.88
CA THR A 649 -10.37 7.02 -29.61
C THR A 649 -8.97 6.41 -29.60
N SER A 650 -8.60 5.71 -28.52
CA SER A 650 -7.34 4.98 -28.38
C SER A 650 -7.52 3.48 -28.69
N ILE A 651 -6.44 2.85 -29.20
CA ILE A 651 -6.43 1.41 -29.49
C ILE A 651 -6.17 0.61 -28.20
N ALA A 652 -5.27 1.06 -27.33
CA ALA A 652 -4.97 0.44 -26.04
C ALA A 652 -4.58 1.53 -25.04
N ASP A 653 -4.63 1.20 -23.74
CA ASP A 653 -4.24 2.11 -22.66
C ASP A 653 -3.49 1.38 -21.52
N GLY A 654 -3.09 2.10 -20.47
CA GLY A 654 -2.33 1.63 -19.33
C GLY A 654 -3.03 0.59 -18.46
N ASN A 655 -4.31 0.29 -18.66
CA ASN A 655 -5.00 -0.75 -17.90
C ASN A 655 -4.46 -2.16 -18.20
N THR A 656 -3.96 -2.39 -19.39
CA THR A 656 -3.30 -3.64 -19.83
C THR A 656 -4.11 -4.93 -19.63
N TRP A 657 -5.44 -4.84 -19.61
CA TRP A 657 -6.33 -5.96 -19.29
C TRP A 657 -6.39 -7.05 -20.39
N ASN A 658 -6.06 -6.72 -21.65
CA ASN A 658 -6.12 -7.63 -22.77
C ASN A 658 -4.74 -7.74 -23.44
N HIS A 659 -4.00 -8.77 -23.08
CA HIS A 659 -2.63 -9.00 -23.56
C HIS A 659 -2.60 -9.27 -25.08
N GLU A 660 -3.55 -10.04 -25.62
CA GLU A 660 -3.59 -10.35 -27.05
C GLU A 660 -3.85 -9.09 -27.89
N HIS A 661 -4.63 -8.16 -27.36
CA HIS A 661 -4.87 -6.89 -28.04
C HIS A 661 -3.59 -6.02 -28.08
N ILE A 662 -2.88 -5.90 -26.96
CA ILE A 662 -1.59 -5.20 -26.89
C ILE A 662 -0.55 -5.89 -27.79
N ALA A 663 -0.54 -7.22 -27.84
CA ALA A 663 0.35 -7.98 -28.71
C ALA A 663 0.05 -7.71 -30.20
N THR A 664 -1.21 -7.47 -30.56
CA THR A 664 -1.56 -7.06 -31.94
C THR A 664 -0.97 -5.69 -32.27
N LEU A 665 -1.03 -4.75 -31.32
CA LEU A 665 -0.40 -3.44 -31.47
C LEU A 665 1.12 -3.56 -31.58
N GLY A 666 1.75 -4.39 -30.71
CA GLY A 666 3.18 -4.69 -30.78
C GLY A 666 3.59 -5.28 -32.13
N ARG A 667 2.80 -6.20 -32.68
CA ARG A 667 3.03 -6.79 -34.02
C ARG A 667 2.93 -5.75 -35.14
N ILE A 668 1.96 -4.83 -35.07
CA ILE A 668 1.82 -3.75 -36.06
C ILE A 668 3.05 -2.85 -36.02
N LEU A 669 3.47 -2.38 -34.86
CA LEU A 669 4.59 -1.45 -34.73
C LEU A 669 5.94 -2.08 -35.08
N SER A 670 6.15 -3.37 -34.78
CA SER A 670 7.39 -4.08 -35.08
C SER A 670 7.41 -4.79 -36.43
N GLY A 671 6.30 -4.79 -37.17
CA GLY A 671 6.16 -5.35 -38.53
C GLY A 671 6.70 -4.46 -39.63
N SER A 672 6.76 -4.98 -40.86
CA SER A 672 7.06 -4.16 -42.05
C SER A 672 5.96 -3.13 -42.28
N GLU A 673 6.30 -2.06 -42.98
CA GLU A 673 5.39 -0.95 -43.26
C GLU A 673 4.12 -1.42 -44.01
N GLU A 674 4.29 -2.29 -45.01
CA GLU A 674 3.22 -2.83 -45.84
C GLU A 674 2.31 -3.76 -45.03
N ASP A 675 2.88 -4.68 -44.25
CA ASP A 675 2.09 -5.62 -43.46
C ASP A 675 1.37 -4.93 -42.32
N SER A 676 2.01 -3.93 -41.75
CA SER A 676 1.42 -3.07 -40.67
C SER A 676 0.24 -2.26 -41.22
N HIS A 677 0.35 -1.73 -42.42
CA HIS A 677 -0.72 -0.98 -43.06
C HIS A 677 -1.95 -1.85 -43.35
N LYS A 678 -1.77 -3.11 -43.81
CA LYS A 678 -2.88 -4.06 -44.05
C LYS A 678 -3.79 -4.24 -42.83
N ILE A 679 -3.23 -4.04 -41.66
CA ILE A 679 -3.96 -4.18 -40.38
C ILE A 679 -4.41 -2.80 -39.88
N ALA A 680 -3.49 -1.83 -39.81
CA ALA A 680 -3.73 -0.51 -39.26
C ALA A 680 -4.88 0.23 -39.94
N ARG A 681 -5.04 0.11 -41.28
CA ARG A 681 -6.14 0.74 -42.03
C ARG A 681 -7.55 0.35 -41.59
N HIS A 682 -7.70 -0.76 -40.87
CA HIS A 682 -8.98 -1.22 -40.33
C HIS A 682 -9.20 -0.78 -38.86
N LEU A 683 -8.14 -0.40 -38.15
CA LEU A 683 -8.18 -0.08 -36.75
C LEU A 683 -7.93 1.41 -36.41
N ALA A 684 -7.16 2.13 -37.22
CA ALA A 684 -6.71 3.47 -36.88
C ALA A 684 -6.80 4.44 -38.08
N ASP A 685 -7.02 5.70 -37.79
CA ASP A 685 -6.99 6.81 -38.71
C ASP A 685 -5.63 7.56 -38.64
N TYR A 686 -4.99 7.54 -37.48
CA TYR A 686 -3.69 8.17 -37.21
C TYR A 686 -2.79 7.26 -36.39
N VAL A 687 -1.47 7.45 -36.56
CA VAL A 687 -0.43 6.82 -35.74
C VAL A 687 0.39 7.90 -35.06
N LEU A 688 0.52 7.83 -33.74
CA LEU A 688 1.34 8.73 -32.93
C LEU A 688 2.54 7.96 -32.39
N VAL A 689 3.74 8.53 -32.54
CA VAL A 689 4.98 7.97 -31.98
C VAL A 689 5.76 9.04 -31.21
N TRP A 690 6.34 8.64 -30.09
CA TRP A 690 7.30 9.45 -29.37
C TRP A 690 8.69 9.26 -29.98
N ALA A 691 9.34 10.36 -30.33
CA ALA A 691 10.64 10.41 -31.01
C ALA A 691 11.54 11.42 -30.33
N GLY A 692 12.84 11.25 -30.39
CA GLY A 692 13.77 12.29 -29.94
C GLY A 692 14.65 11.96 -28.78
N GLY A 693 14.91 10.67 -28.55
CA GLY A 693 15.95 10.15 -27.65
C GLY A 693 15.56 10.06 -26.18
N GLY A 694 16.23 9.19 -25.43
CA GLY A 694 16.16 9.15 -23.98
C GLY A 694 14.83 8.71 -23.36
N GLY A 695 14.19 7.66 -23.87
CA GLY A 695 12.89 7.17 -23.39
C GLY A 695 11.78 7.22 -24.43
N ASP A 696 12.17 7.40 -25.71
CA ASP A 696 11.29 7.33 -26.87
C ASP A 696 10.83 5.88 -27.16
N ASP A 697 10.00 5.72 -28.17
CA ASP A 697 9.44 4.42 -28.52
C ASP A 697 10.49 3.42 -29.03
N LEU A 698 11.66 3.90 -29.50
CA LEU A 698 12.77 3.01 -29.86
C LEU A 698 13.41 2.36 -28.62
N ALA A 699 13.48 3.06 -27.50
CA ALA A 699 13.95 2.48 -26.24
C ALA A 699 13.01 1.39 -25.73
N LYS A 700 11.71 1.49 -26.01
CA LYS A 700 10.67 0.52 -25.65
C LYS A 700 10.55 -0.63 -26.67
N SER A 701 11.15 -0.50 -27.84
CA SER A 701 10.96 -1.40 -28.98
C SER A 701 11.22 -2.89 -28.68
N PRO A 702 12.20 -3.30 -27.85
CA PRO A 702 12.40 -4.72 -27.53
C PRO A 702 11.20 -5.33 -26.79
N HIS A 703 10.48 -4.53 -26.00
CA HIS A 703 9.27 -4.98 -25.31
C HIS A 703 8.11 -5.15 -26.29
N LEU A 704 7.95 -4.21 -27.26
CA LEU A 704 6.90 -4.28 -28.27
C LEU A 704 6.99 -5.58 -29.08
N ALA A 705 8.18 -5.91 -29.57
CA ALA A 705 8.41 -7.11 -30.35
C ALA A 705 8.17 -8.39 -29.53
N ARG A 706 8.68 -8.45 -28.29
CA ARG A 706 8.48 -9.61 -27.41
C ARG A 706 7.02 -9.84 -27.06
N ILE A 707 6.28 -8.78 -26.75
CA ILE A 707 4.85 -8.86 -26.47
C ILE A 707 4.11 -9.32 -27.74
N GLY A 708 4.41 -8.77 -28.89
CA GLY A 708 3.85 -9.19 -30.18
C GLY A 708 4.12 -10.67 -30.47
N ASN A 709 5.37 -11.13 -30.26
CA ASN A 709 5.77 -12.51 -30.53
C ASN A 709 5.16 -13.53 -29.54
N SER A 710 4.81 -13.10 -28.30
CA SER A 710 4.20 -13.98 -27.30
C SER A 710 2.82 -14.50 -27.71
N VAL A 711 2.13 -13.81 -28.62
CA VAL A 711 0.80 -14.17 -29.14
C VAL A 711 0.89 -14.59 -30.60
N PHE A 712 1.72 -13.95 -31.41
CA PHE A 712 1.97 -14.27 -32.79
C PHE A 712 3.32 -14.98 -32.95
N HIS A 713 3.37 -16.26 -32.52
CA HIS A 713 4.59 -17.06 -32.57
C HIS A 713 5.18 -17.07 -33.97
N GLY A 714 6.49 -16.89 -34.06
CA GLY A 714 7.20 -16.79 -35.35
C GLY A 714 7.32 -15.36 -35.89
N HIS A 715 6.75 -14.33 -35.20
CA HIS A 715 6.95 -12.93 -35.59
C HIS A 715 8.44 -12.53 -35.56
N CYS A 716 9.19 -13.02 -34.58
CA CYS A 716 10.65 -12.86 -34.49
C CYS A 716 11.43 -14.12 -34.93
N GLY A 717 10.87 -14.92 -35.81
CA GLY A 717 11.43 -16.23 -36.22
C GLY A 717 11.35 -17.26 -35.08
N THR A 718 12.42 -17.99 -34.82
CA THR A 718 12.50 -19.01 -33.78
C THR A 718 12.89 -18.46 -32.40
N ASP A 719 13.22 -17.17 -32.32
CA ASP A 719 13.68 -16.55 -31.08
C ASP A 719 12.50 -15.90 -30.28
N PRO A 720 12.06 -16.49 -29.18
CA PRO A 720 10.96 -15.93 -28.36
C PRO A 720 11.33 -14.64 -27.66
N THR A 721 12.63 -14.32 -27.53
CA THR A 721 13.09 -13.08 -26.89
C THR A 721 13.23 -11.92 -27.86
N CYS A 722 13.07 -12.17 -29.17
CA CYS A 722 13.21 -11.16 -30.21
C CYS A 722 14.54 -10.41 -30.18
N SER A 723 15.66 -11.12 -29.90
CA SER A 723 17.00 -10.53 -29.88
C SER A 723 17.44 -9.96 -31.24
N ASN A 724 16.79 -10.43 -32.33
CA ASN A 724 16.97 -9.92 -33.69
C ASN A 724 16.22 -8.59 -33.95
N PHE A 725 15.48 -8.05 -32.99
CA PHE A 725 14.78 -6.78 -33.07
C PHE A 725 15.42 -5.77 -32.12
N GLY A 726 16.31 -4.92 -32.62
CA GLY A 726 17.03 -3.96 -31.81
C GLY A 726 18.13 -3.23 -32.57
N PHE A 727 19.18 -2.87 -31.85
CA PHE A 727 20.35 -2.15 -32.38
C PHE A 727 21.62 -2.97 -32.07
N TYR A 728 22.59 -2.90 -33.01
CA TYR A 728 23.95 -3.41 -32.77
C TYR A 728 24.73 -2.49 -31.80
N GLN A 729 25.91 -2.89 -31.40
CA GLN A 729 26.78 -2.11 -30.48
C GLN A 729 27.14 -0.73 -31.06
N ASP A 730 27.30 -0.64 -32.39
CA ASP A 730 27.55 0.61 -33.13
C ASP A 730 26.29 1.49 -33.27
N ARG A 731 25.19 1.11 -32.62
CA ARG A 731 23.87 1.78 -32.68
C ARG A 731 23.20 1.73 -34.07
N SER A 732 23.68 0.95 -35.00
CA SER A 732 22.97 0.68 -36.26
C SER A 732 21.79 -0.26 -35.99
N PRO A 733 20.62 -0.07 -36.68
CA PRO A 733 19.47 -0.95 -36.50
C PRO A 733 19.73 -2.32 -37.14
N THR A 734 19.23 -3.38 -36.48
CA THR A 734 19.18 -4.71 -37.09
C THR A 734 18.28 -4.71 -38.34
N PRO A 735 18.42 -5.67 -39.27
CA PRO A 735 17.59 -5.71 -40.47
C PRO A 735 16.08 -5.75 -40.20
N MET A 736 15.66 -6.42 -39.10
CA MET A 736 14.27 -6.45 -38.67
C MET A 736 13.82 -5.09 -38.14
N MET A 737 14.63 -4.43 -37.34
CA MET A 737 14.36 -3.07 -36.82
C MET A 737 14.28 -2.06 -37.96
N ALA A 738 15.24 -2.05 -38.87
CA ALA A 738 15.29 -1.10 -39.99
C ALA A 738 14.05 -1.16 -40.91
N LYS A 739 13.46 -2.36 -41.09
CA LYS A 739 12.22 -2.56 -41.86
C LYS A 739 10.96 -2.23 -41.10
N SER A 740 11.03 -2.12 -39.72
CA SER A 740 9.85 -1.96 -38.88
C SER A 740 9.17 -0.60 -39.09
N LEU A 741 7.84 -0.61 -39.00
CA LEU A 741 7.03 0.61 -39.04
C LEU A 741 7.50 1.59 -37.95
N LEU A 742 7.73 1.11 -36.74
CA LEU A 742 8.18 1.92 -35.60
C LEU A 742 9.45 2.70 -35.92
N PHE A 743 10.49 2.01 -36.41
CA PHE A 743 11.77 2.64 -36.72
C PHE A 743 11.62 3.70 -37.82
N LYS A 744 10.88 3.38 -38.85
CA LYS A 744 10.61 4.32 -39.98
C LYS A 744 9.88 5.59 -39.51
N LEU A 745 8.82 5.45 -38.69
CA LEU A 745 8.07 6.58 -38.17
C LEU A 745 8.89 7.45 -37.20
N VAL A 746 9.61 6.82 -36.24
CA VAL A 746 10.44 7.53 -35.25
C VAL A 746 11.64 8.21 -35.92
N SER A 747 12.28 7.57 -36.89
CA SER A 747 13.48 8.08 -37.54
C SER A 747 13.19 8.89 -38.83
N TYR A 748 11.94 9.11 -39.20
CA TYR A 748 11.52 9.83 -40.40
C TYR A 748 12.30 11.15 -40.58
N GLY A 749 12.86 11.35 -41.77
CA GLY A 749 13.66 12.52 -42.11
C GLY A 749 15.05 12.60 -41.48
N ARG A 750 15.48 11.55 -40.74
CA ARG A 750 16.83 11.44 -40.19
C ARG A 750 17.62 10.37 -40.97
N GLN A 751 18.92 10.63 -41.26
CA GLN A 751 19.83 9.68 -41.92
C GLN A 751 19.27 8.98 -43.17
N GLY A 752 18.44 9.70 -43.96
CA GLY A 752 17.85 9.16 -45.18
C GLY A 752 16.68 8.17 -44.95
N VAL A 753 16.18 8.00 -43.75
CA VAL A 753 15.01 7.15 -43.45
C VAL A 753 13.75 7.80 -44.01
N ALA A 754 13.11 7.10 -44.98
CA ALA A 754 11.86 7.51 -45.58
C ALA A 754 10.70 6.59 -45.17
N VAL A 755 9.50 7.15 -45.10
CA VAL A 755 8.20 6.47 -44.90
C VAL A 755 7.43 6.50 -46.22
N ASN A 756 6.77 5.42 -46.58
CA ASN A 756 5.93 5.38 -47.74
C ASN A 756 4.66 6.24 -47.54
N GLN A 757 4.66 7.44 -48.08
CA GLN A 757 3.59 8.42 -47.92
C GLN A 757 2.23 7.96 -48.53
N SER A 758 2.22 6.92 -49.35
CA SER A 758 0.98 6.33 -49.85
C SER A 758 0.30 5.41 -48.85
N LEU A 759 1.05 4.98 -47.79
CA LEU A 759 0.56 4.13 -46.71
C LEU A 759 0.38 4.95 -45.43
N PHE A 760 1.41 5.71 -45.05
CA PHE A 760 1.43 6.55 -43.83
C PHE A 760 1.92 7.96 -44.19
N GLU A 761 1.01 8.90 -44.27
CA GLU A 761 1.29 10.29 -44.59
C GLU A 761 1.74 11.06 -43.37
N HIS A 762 2.91 11.68 -43.38
CA HIS A 762 3.36 12.56 -42.30
C HIS A 762 2.48 13.83 -42.28
N VAL A 763 1.86 14.10 -41.12
CA VAL A 763 0.95 15.26 -40.97
C VAL A 763 1.39 16.23 -39.85
N TYR A 764 2.19 15.80 -38.90
CA TYR A 764 2.63 16.65 -37.79
C TYR A 764 3.95 16.19 -37.18
N THR A 765 4.81 17.15 -36.87
CA THR A 765 5.98 16.99 -36.01
C THR A 765 5.97 18.13 -35.02
N SER A 766 6.11 17.82 -33.72
CA SER A 766 6.19 18.81 -32.65
C SER A 766 7.43 19.71 -32.78
N LYS A 767 7.41 20.87 -32.11
CA LYS A 767 8.43 21.92 -32.20
C LYS A 767 9.87 21.42 -32.01
N TYR A 768 10.09 20.58 -31.02
CA TYR A 768 11.43 20.01 -30.71
C TYR A 768 11.57 18.58 -31.25
N GLY A 769 10.65 18.13 -32.11
CA GLY A 769 10.69 16.81 -32.77
C GLY A 769 10.50 15.64 -31.83
N LYS A 770 9.86 15.83 -30.64
CA LYS A 770 9.62 14.77 -29.65
C LYS A 770 8.44 13.89 -30.02
N VAL A 771 7.48 14.39 -30.80
CA VAL A 771 6.30 13.64 -31.24
C VAL A 771 6.11 13.79 -32.73
N ARG A 772 5.74 12.68 -33.37
CA ARG A 772 5.33 12.67 -34.78
C ARG A 772 3.99 11.99 -34.93
N ILE A 773 3.17 12.52 -35.85
CA ILE A 773 1.86 11.98 -36.19
C ILE A 773 1.79 11.73 -37.67
N PHE A 774 1.31 10.54 -38.00
CA PHE A 774 1.11 10.09 -39.37
C PHE A 774 -0.36 9.74 -39.57
N LYS A 775 -0.91 10.14 -40.69
CA LYS A 775 -2.26 9.77 -41.14
C LYS A 775 -2.18 8.43 -41.88
N VAL A 776 -3.02 7.48 -41.48
CA VAL A 776 -3.15 6.21 -42.20
C VAL A 776 -3.93 6.46 -43.48
N ARG A 777 -3.35 6.11 -44.59
CA ARG A 777 -4.01 6.29 -45.91
C ARG A 777 -4.93 5.10 -46.24
N SER A 778 -5.90 5.30 -47.11
CA SER A 778 -6.84 4.25 -47.53
C SER A 778 -7.51 3.52 -46.36
N VAL A 779 -7.92 4.24 -45.32
CA VAL A 779 -8.66 3.70 -44.17
C VAL A 779 -9.95 3.03 -44.62
N SER A 780 -10.26 1.87 -44.06
CA SER A 780 -11.45 1.11 -44.42
C SER A 780 -12.72 1.67 -43.75
N LYS A 781 -13.49 2.48 -44.45
CA LYS A 781 -14.79 2.97 -43.96
C LYS A 781 -15.72 1.80 -43.63
N LYS A 782 -15.76 0.75 -44.46
CA LYS A 782 -16.57 -0.45 -44.21
C LYS A 782 -16.25 -1.09 -42.87
N SER A 783 -14.97 -1.16 -42.46
CA SER A 783 -14.59 -1.72 -41.17
C SER A 783 -14.97 -0.80 -40.00
N LYS A 784 -14.86 0.53 -40.21
CA LYS A 784 -15.26 1.52 -39.19
C LYS A 784 -16.76 1.47 -38.95
N ASP A 785 -17.55 1.46 -40.01
CA ASP A 785 -19.02 1.41 -39.93
C ASP A 785 -19.48 0.06 -39.28
N TRP A 786 -18.83 -1.03 -39.65
CA TRP A 786 -19.14 -2.35 -39.08
C TRP A 786 -18.90 -2.41 -37.54
N VAL A 787 -17.80 -1.85 -37.07
CA VAL A 787 -17.49 -1.80 -35.60
C VAL A 787 -18.46 -0.84 -34.88
N ALA A 788 -18.89 0.23 -35.54
CA ALA A 788 -19.83 1.19 -34.95
C ALA A 788 -21.26 0.62 -34.82
N ASP A 789 -21.62 -0.37 -35.62
CA ASP A 789 -22.95 -0.98 -35.65
C ASP A 789 -23.20 -1.75 -34.31
N PRO A 790 -24.25 -1.40 -33.54
CA PRO A 790 -24.62 -2.13 -32.32
C PRO A 790 -24.90 -3.63 -32.53
N ALA A 791 -25.37 -4.02 -33.71
CA ALA A 791 -25.65 -5.42 -34.03
C ALA A 791 -24.38 -6.32 -34.03
N ASN A 792 -23.21 -5.71 -34.20
CA ASN A 792 -21.92 -6.42 -34.21
C ASN A 792 -21.23 -6.42 -32.83
N LYS A 793 -21.90 -5.99 -31.77
CA LYS A 793 -21.37 -6.02 -30.39
C LYS A 793 -21.88 -7.27 -29.69
N LEU A 794 -21.02 -7.84 -28.82
CA LEU A 794 -21.36 -8.98 -27.99
C LEU A 794 -21.89 -8.49 -26.64
N CYS A 795 -23.21 -8.59 -26.48
CA CYS A 795 -23.84 -8.23 -25.20
C CYS A 795 -23.96 -9.48 -24.32
N ASP A 796 -23.79 -9.32 -23.00
CA ASP A 796 -23.91 -10.40 -22.01
C ASP A 796 -25.38 -10.86 -21.82
N ALA A 797 -26.34 -9.97 -22.10
CA ALA A 797 -27.77 -10.27 -22.13
C ALA A 797 -28.51 -9.30 -23.08
N PRO A 798 -29.67 -9.65 -23.60
CA PRO A 798 -30.50 -8.74 -24.40
C PRO A 798 -30.82 -7.45 -23.63
N GLY A 799 -30.52 -6.30 -24.24
CA GLY A 799 -30.75 -4.99 -23.62
C GLY A 799 -29.73 -4.57 -22.56
N SER A 800 -28.65 -5.32 -22.40
CA SER A 800 -27.55 -4.98 -21.49
C SER A 800 -26.81 -3.71 -21.93
N TRP A 801 -26.23 -3.01 -20.94
CA TRP A 801 -25.26 -1.95 -21.18
C TRP A 801 -23.83 -2.51 -21.42
N TYR A 802 -23.58 -3.77 -21.08
CA TYR A 802 -22.30 -4.45 -21.21
C TYR A 802 -22.25 -5.18 -22.56
N CYS A 803 -21.68 -4.51 -23.55
CA CYS A 803 -21.61 -5.04 -24.90
C CYS A 803 -20.19 -4.84 -25.46
N VAL A 804 -19.40 -5.90 -25.48
CA VAL A 804 -18.02 -5.85 -25.96
C VAL A 804 -18.01 -5.74 -27.48
N GLY A 805 -17.20 -4.82 -28.03
CA GLY A 805 -16.99 -4.70 -29.48
C GLY A 805 -16.19 -5.87 -30.04
N GLN A 806 -16.21 -5.99 -31.36
CA GLN A 806 -15.53 -7.07 -32.09
C GLN A 806 -14.58 -6.51 -33.16
N TYR A 807 -13.58 -7.31 -33.52
CA TYR A 807 -12.72 -7.00 -34.66
C TYR A 807 -13.49 -7.12 -35.96
N PRO A 808 -13.30 -6.19 -36.92
CA PRO A 808 -13.99 -6.27 -38.18
C PRO A 808 -13.58 -7.53 -38.96
N PRO A 809 -14.50 -8.11 -39.79
CA PRO A 809 -14.25 -9.32 -40.54
C PRO A 809 -12.98 -9.30 -41.39
N ALA A 810 -12.61 -8.12 -41.92
CA ALA A 810 -11.44 -7.94 -42.77
C ALA A 810 -10.10 -8.32 -42.13
N ILE A 811 -10.00 -8.34 -40.79
CA ILE A 811 -8.78 -8.74 -40.09
C ILE A 811 -8.94 -10.05 -39.26
N GLN A 812 -10.02 -10.78 -39.43
CA GLN A 812 -10.24 -12.06 -38.75
C GLN A 812 -9.14 -13.09 -39.06
N TRP A 813 -8.54 -13.05 -40.28
CA TRP A 813 -7.39 -13.87 -40.65
C TRP A 813 -6.18 -13.68 -39.72
N LEU A 814 -6.00 -12.47 -39.18
CA LEU A 814 -4.94 -12.15 -38.21
C LEU A 814 -5.36 -12.63 -36.81
N ILE A 815 -6.61 -12.34 -36.42
CA ILE A 815 -7.14 -12.72 -35.11
C ILE A 815 -7.11 -14.24 -34.90
N ALA A 816 -7.44 -15.01 -35.95
CA ALA A 816 -7.36 -16.48 -35.95
C ALA A 816 -5.93 -17.02 -35.77
N LYS A 817 -4.89 -16.24 -36.08
CA LYS A 817 -3.48 -16.64 -35.86
C LYS A 817 -3.01 -16.38 -34.43
N ARG A 818 -3.79 -15.70 -33.61
CA ARG A 818 -3.45 -15.48 -32.21
C ARG A 818 -3.39 -16.79 -31.46
N LYS A 819 -2.30 -17.01 -30.76
CA LYS A 819 -2.22 -18.05 -29.75
C LYS A 819 -2.78 -17.47 -28.46
N PRO A 820 -3.67 -18.16 -27.75
CA PRO A 820 -4.16 -17.71 -26.45
C PRO A 820 -2.96 -17.49 -25.53
N PHE A 821 -2.77 -16.27 -25.08
CA PHE A 821 -1.78 -16.01 -24.06
C PHE A 821 -2.44 -16.33 -22.72
N LYS A 822 -2.33 -17.59 -22.32
CA LYS A 822 -2.77 -18.02 -21.00
C LYS A 822 -1.88 -17.32 -19.99
N GLN A 823 -2.42 -16.27 -19.40
CA GLN A 823 -1.75 -15.61 -18.31
C GLN A 823 -1.42 -16.66 -17.26
N LEU A 824 -0.31 -16.51 -16.54
CA LEU A 824 0.05 -17.38 -15.41
C LEU A 824 -1.06 -17.46 -14.33
N GLU A 825 -2.13 -16.71 -14.51
CA GLU A 825 -3.33 -16.61 -13.68
C GLU A 825 -4.27 -17.82 -13.81
N ASP A 826 -4.26 -18.51 -14.95
CA ASP A 826 -5.11 -19.68 -15.17
C ASP A 826 -4.41 -21.00 -14.79
N PHE A 827 -4.30 -21.23 -13.49
CA PHE A 827 -3.69 -22.47 -12.97
C PHE A 827 -4.54 -23.73 -13.24
N ASN A 828 -5.82 -23.55 -13.54
CA ASN A 828 -6.76 -24.66 -13.75
C ASN A 828 -6.85 -25.08 -15.22
N VAL A 829 -6.25 -24.36 -16.14
CA VAL A 829 -6.25 -24.69 -17.56
C VAL A 829 -4.95 -25.43 -17.89
N LYS A 830 -5.07 -26.70 -18.33
CA LYS A 830 -3.91 -27.45 -18.87
C LYS A 830 -3.28 -26.62 -19.99
N LYS A 831 -2.00 -26.27 -19.86
CA LYS A 831 -1.23 -25.62 -20.91
C LYS A 831 -1.09 -26.60 -22.07
N ASP A 832 -1.21 -26.11 -23.32
CA ASP A 832 -0.83 -26.94 -24.45
C ASP A 832 0.72 -27.08 -24.50
N ALA A 833 1.20 -28.22 -25.00
CA ALA A 833 2.64 -28.50 -25.05
C ALA A 833 3.46 -27.45 -25.83
N HIS A 834 2.84 -26.78 -26.79
CA HIS A 834 3.49 -25.72 -27.58
C HIS A 834 3.69 -24.44 -26.75
N SER A 835 2.71 -24.03 -25.97
CA SER A 835 2.78 -22.87 -25.08
C SER A 835 3.78 -23.10 -23.94
N GLU A 836 3.87 -24.32 -23.41
CA GLU A 836 4.89 -24.69 -22.41
C GLU A 836 6.29 -24.59 -22.98
N LYS A 837 6.54 -25.18 -24.16
CA LYS A 837 7.86 -25.14 -24.84
C LYS A 837 8.28 -23.69 -25.16
N TYR A 838 7.36 -22.86 -25.61
CA TYR A 838 7.63 -21.42 -25.85
C TYR A 838 8.01 -20.72 -24.56
N HIS A 839 7.29 -20.95 -23.47
CA HIS A 839 7.55 -20.32 -22.17
C HIS A 839 8.88 -20.77 -21.58
N GLU A 840 9.21 -22.05 -21.63
CA GLU A 840 10.49 -22.60 -21.17
C GLU A 840 11.66 -22.01 -21.94
N GLU A 841 11.57 -21.93 -23.27
CA GLU A 841 12.59 -21.35 -24.12
C GLU A 841 12.76 -19.84 -23.86
N TYR A 842 11.64 -19.12 -23.70
CA TYR A 842 11.67 -17.70 -23.32
C TYR A 842 12.39 -17.50 -21.98
N MET A 843 12.02 -18.26 -20.95
CA MET A 843 12.61 -18.15 -19.61
C MET A 843 14.11 -18.53 -19.63
N ARG A 844 14.48 -19.59 -20.35
CA ARG A 844 15.87 -20.01 -20.49
C ARG A 844 16.75 -18.93 -21.11
N ARG A 845 16.32 -18.34 -22.21
CA ARG A 845 17.08 -17.28 -22.92
C ARG A 845 17.18 -16.00 -22.12
N MET A 846 16.09 -15.62 -21.46
CA MET A 846 16.08 -14.42 -20.61
C MET A 846 16.95 -14.58 -19.35
N ALA A 847 17.07 -15.78 -18.78
CA ALA A 847 17.96 -16.08 -17.66
C ALA A 847 19.45 -16.05 -18.10
N GLY A 848 19.79 -16.63 -19.28
CA GLY A 848 21.15 -16.61 -19.82
C GLY A 848 21.64 -15.21 -20.19
N GLY A 849 20.74 -14.33 -20.68
CA GLY A 849 21.04 -12.92 -20.93
C GLY A 849 21.29 -12.11 -19.65
N ALA A 850 20.63 -12.43 -18.54
CA ALA A 850 20.86 -11.80 -17.26
C ALA A 850 22.20 -12.18 -16.63
N ALA A 851 22.64 -13.44 -16.80
CA ALA A 851 23.94 -13.91 -16.32
C ALA A 851 25.11 -13.22 -17.05
N ARG A 852 24.99 -12.98 -18.38
CA ARG A 852 26.01 -12.22 -19.14
C ARG A 852 26.06 -10.74 -18.73
N ALA A 853 24.89 -10.11 -18.50
CA ALA A 853 24.84 -8.70 -18.10
C ALA A 853 25.32 -8.45 -16.66
N SER A 854 25.34 -9.48 -15.78
CA SER A 854 25.95 -9.39 -14.45
C SER A 854 27.48 -9.63 -14.51
N ALA A 855 27.96 -10.52 -15.38
CA ALA A 855 29.40 -10.74 -15.58
C ALA A 855 30.07 -9.50 -16.16
N ASP A 856 29.49 -8.85 -17.16
CA ASP A 856 30.01 -7.60 -17.75
C ASP A 856 29.99 -6.40 -16.78
N LYS A 857 29.28 -6.49 -15.65
CA LYS A 857 29.26 -5.45 -14.61
C LYS A 857 30.25 -5.69 -13.49
N ASP A 858 30.69 -6.92 -13.31
CA ASP A 858 31.70 -7.29 -12.32
C ASP A 858 33.13 -7.18 -12.91
N GLU A 859 33.26 -7.04 -14.26
CA GLU A 859 34.53 -6.80 -14.96
C GLU A 859 34.77 -5.32 -15.36
N ALA A 860 33.79 -4.43 -15.16
CA ALA A 860 33.89 -2.99 -15.39
C ALA A 860 33.81 -2.19 -14.07
#